data_444aee8e8cc515904ce48323d1e32374
#
_entry.id   444aee8e8cc515904ce48323d1e32374
#
_cell.length_a   1.000
_cell.length_b   1.000
_cell.length_c   1.000
_cell.angle_alpha   90.00
_cell.angle_beta   90.00
_cell.angle_gamma   90.00
#
_symmetry.space_group_name_H-M   'P 1'
#
loop_
_entity.id
_entity.type
_entity.pdbx_description
1 polymer ?
#
loop_
_entity_poly.entity_id
_entity_poly.type
_entity_poly.pdbx_seq_one_letter_code
_entity_poly.pdbx_strand_id
1 'polypeptide(L)'
;MKHQPFITALLAALALGSMPNIDAAAKKTANNKFAGYLFAYFEGTGDSQENLRFALSDDAKNWYALNCNQPVIASDSISTSGGIRDPHILRGEDGCYYIVATDMNTKKFGWKENPGIVMMKSKDLINWTHSKIVLKDDYKEHFADAYWVWAPQTIYDRKARKYMVYFTLQRTGDGRKSLVTYYAYANKDFTGFESEPKVLFRAKYGCIDNDIIERNGMYHMFYKGNIKNADGKEIQNGIQQATAKNLRGPWKEDFKFIDAYANSKTGVEGSGVFKLNDRDEYILMYDLYGSGRYEYQTSRNLSSFTTEPLSFRKNFSPRHGTVCSVTADEMERLQQKWGYVLKHEWTAKGNPLFTHIHTADPAVLVDRDTLWLFAGHDSEEKHTGYKMNDWQVFSTTDLKHWTQYPTPLFISDFKWAKSKQAYAGHVVERNGKYYWYVSTNWCGIGVAVSDKITGPYHDALGKPLLTNKDCFDSKHSWACIDPAIFIDDDNTPYIIWGNRQCYIARLKDNMVEIDGDIRRIDVGKDFPFEEAPWVHKYNGKYYLTYASGFPEKIAYAMADSITGPWTAKGIISEIAGNSNTTHPAIVNYNDQWLFFSHNGALRDGDGGHRSVIAEQMAYNADGTIKPIPPTTRGVSALGNPVLPGFHADPEILYSNKTKKYYIYSTTDGKPGWGGYKYYVYSSPDMKEWTNEGVALDASTDQIPWADGNLWAPAAQEVKQKDGSYKYFLYYSANPIEKGGKKIGVAMADSPAGPFVDLGHPIIENSPVGRGQQIDVDVFIDPVSKKPYIYWGNSYMAGAELEPNMTKVKEETIKVLTPKGGSLKDYAYREGTYVFYRNGLYYFMWSVDDTGSANYHVAYGTAKSPLGPIEVAKDPIVLIQDPQHDIYGTAHNSVIQKPGTDEWYIVYHRINKDWLHFQPGVHREVCIDRMEFNPDGTIKRVVPTASTLHAIETHR
;
A
#
# COMPACT_ATOMS: atom_id res chain seq x y z
N MET A 1 74.68 10.93 10.28
CA MET A 1 74.69 10.85 8.82
C MET A 1 73.28 10.41 8.37
N LYS A 2 72.70 11.23 7.57
CA LYS A 2 71.30 11.19 7.03
C LYS A 2 71.08 9.97 6.15
N HIS A 3 69.91 9.32 6.25
CA HIS A 3 69.23 8.69 5.12
C HIS A 3 67.72 8.75 5.36
N GLN A 4 67.04 9.48 4.44
CA GLN A 4 65.61 9.36 4.16
C GLN A 4 65.36 8.17 3.26
N PRO A 5 64.22 7.49 3.34
CA PRO A 5 63.75 6.63 2.28
C PRO A 5 62.67 7.31 1.42
N PHE A 6 62.82 7.12 0.13
CA PHE A 6 61.86 7.43 -0.93
C PHE A 6 60.54 6.65 -0.80
N ILE A 7 59.45 7.34 -1.01
CA ILE A 7 58.12 6.72 -1.22
C ILE A 7 57.98 6.42 -2.69
N THR A 8 57.92 5.14 -3.03
CA THR A 8 57.58 4.68 -4.39
C THR A 8 56.09 4.42 -4.47
N ALA A 9 55.36 5.22 -5.20
CA ALA A 9 53.93 4.98 -5.51
C ALA A 9 53.83 3.85 -6.52
N LEU A 10 53.15 2.75 -6.12
CA LEU A 10 52.83 1.64 -7.01
C LEU A 10 51.42 1.90 -7.58
N LEU A 11 51.34 2.28 -8.84
CA LEU A 11 50.10 2.32 -9.63
C LEU A 11 49.74 0.88 -10.00
N ALA A 12 48.72 0.34 -9.36
CA ALA A 12 48.08 -0.87 -9.79
C ALA A 12 47.03 -0.51 -10.86
N ALA A 13 47.32 -0.84 -12.09
CA ALA A 13 46.37 -0.81 -13.20
C ALA A 13 45.36 -1.96 -13.00
N LEU A 14 44.15 -1.65 -12.61
CA LEU A 14 43.01 -2.55 -12.68
C LEU A 14 42.53 -2.62 -14.14
N ALA A 15 42.66 -3.80 -14.72
CA ALA A 15 42.11 -4.12 -16.02
C ALA A 15 40.56 -4.02 -15.94
N LEU A 16 40.00 -3.01 -16.59
CA LEU A 16 38.60 -2.90 -16.91
C LEU A 16 38.23 -4.00 -17.92
N GLY A 17 37.70 -5.11 -17.41
CA GLY A 17 36.97 -6.05 -18.22
C GLY A 17 35.73 -5.37 -18.78
N SER A 18 35.66 -5.33 -20.11
CA SER A 18 34.56 -4.78 -20.87
C SER A 18 33.23 -5.45 -20.49
N MET A 19 32.36 -4.75 -19.74
CA MET A 19 30.93 -5.08 -19.68
C MET A 19 30.32 -4.90 -21.07
N PRO A 20 29.44 -5.79 -21.52
CA PRO A 20 28.75 -5.59 -22.79
C PRO A 20 27.85 -4.36 -22.68
N ASN A 21 28.01 -3.46 -23.63
CA ASN A 21 27.27 -2.23 -23.79
C ASN A 21 25.75 -2.44 -23.68
N ILE A 22 25.13 -1.93 -22.61
CA ILE A 22 23.71 -1.60 -22.56
C ILE A 22 23.48 -0.23 -23.24
N ASP A 23 24.12 -0.02 -24.37
CA ASP A 23 24.05 1.22 -25.16
C ASP A 23 23.28 1.06 -26.48
N ALA A 24 22.32 0.13 -26.54
CA ALA A 24 21.46 0.02 -27.72
C ALA A 24 20.15 0.84 -27.63
N ALA A 25 19.80 1.37 -26.46
CA ALA A 25 18.63 2.24 -26.30
C ALA A 25 18.95 3.74 -26.26
N ALA A 26 20.21 4.12 -26.10
CA ALA A 26 20.64 5.52 -25.93
C ALA A 26 21.07 6.23 -27.21
N LYS A 27 20.89 5.64 -28.39
CA LYS A 27 21.05 6.35 -29.67
C LYS A 27 19.72 6.73 -30.30
N LYS A 28 18.84 7.37 -29.52
CA LYS A 28 17.77 8.21 -30.07
C LYS A 28 18.31 9.66 -30.12
N THR A 29 18.67 10.07 -31.31
CA THR A 29 18.87 11.44 -31.82
C THR A 29 19.02 12.57 -30.79
N ALA A 30 20.14 13.20 -30.75
CA ALA A 30 20.59 14.33 -29.95
C ALA A 30 19.76 15.66 -30.07
N ASN A 31 18.43 15.57 -30.24
CA ASN A 31 17.54 16.73 -30.33
C ASN A 31 16.22 16.60 -29.55
N ASN A 32 15.99 15.54 -28.81
CA ASN A 32 14.74 15.43 -28.03
C ASN A 32 14.95 15.88 -26.58
N LYS A 33 14.40 17.04 -26.24
CA LYS A 33 14.44 17.63 -24.91
C LYS A 33 13.73 16.76 -23.86
N PHE A 34 12.74 15.94 -24.26
CA PHE A 34 11.89 15.16 -23.39
C PHE A 34 12.22 13.68 -23.44
N ALA A 35 12.29 13.04 -22.26
CA ALA A 35 12.63 11.62 -22.10
C ALA A 35 11.39 10.74 -21.85
N GLY A 36 10.27 11.34 -21.45
CA GLY A 36 9.07 10.60 -21.13
C GLY A 36 7.86 11.50 -20.91
N TYR A 37 6.88 10.96 -20.21
CA TYR A 37 5.56 11.55 -20.00
C TYR A 37 5.12 11.38 -18.55
N LEU A 38 4.42 12.40 -18.02
CA LEU A 38 3.76 12.38 -16.73
C LEU A 38 2.25 12.42 -16.94
N PHE A 39 1.53 11.46 -16.37
CA PHE A 39 0.08 11.37 -16.36
C PHE A 39 -0.45 11.79 -14.99
N ALA A 40 -1.27 12.84 -14.95
CA ALA A 40 -2.02 13.25 -13.78
C ALA A 40 -3.46 12.69 -13.88
N TYR A 41 -3.92 11.97 -12.85
CA TYR A 41 -5.21 11.27 -12.89
C TYR A 41 -5.84 11.13 -11.50
N PHE A 42 -7.07 10.65 -11.46
CA PHE A 42 -7.77 10.14 -10.28
C PHE A 42 -8.40 8.78 -10.63
N GLU A 43 -8.99 8.05 -9.68
CA GLU A 43 -9.40 6.65 -9.94
C GLU A 43 -10.90 6.39 -9.92
N GLY A 44 -11.71 7.17 -9.21
CA GLY A 44 -13.15 6.87 -9.15
C GLY A 44 -13.90 7.64 -8.09
N THR A 45 -14.92 7.01 -7.51
CA THR A 45 -15.85 7.61 -6.54
C THR A 45 -15.78 6.96 -5.15
N GLY A 46 -14.83 6.03 -4.95
CA GLY A 46 -14.62 5.35 -3.68
C GLY A 46 -13.80 6.16 -2.67
N ASP A 47 -13.58 5.57 -1.51
CA ASP A 47 -12.68 6.13 -0.51
C ASP A 47 -11.28 6.33 -1.10
N SER A 48 -10.68 7.48 -0.86
CA SER A 48 -9.38 7.90 -1.39
C SER A 48 -9.22 7.90 -2.92
N GLN A 49 -10.24 7.57 -3.71
CA GLN A 49 -10.15 7.51 -5.17
C GLN A 49 -10.24 8.88 -5.84
N GLU A 50 -10.93 9.85 -5.23
CA GLU A 50 -11.02 11.24 -5.69
C GLU A 50 -9.83 12.06 -5.19
N ASN A 51 -8.62 11.62 -5.55
CA ASN A 51 -7.35 12.23 -5.17
C ASN A 51 -6.41 12.34 -6.37
N LEU A 52 -5.53 13.35 -6.33
CA LEU A 52 -4.51 13.55 -7.35
C LEU A 52 -3.43 12.47 -7.26
N ARG A 53 -3.22 11.75 -8.37
CA ARG A 53 -2.19 10.73 -8.56
C ARG A 53 -1.35 11.01 -9.78
N PHE A 54 -0.15 10.47 -9.79
CA PHE A 54 0.77 10.56 -10.91
C PHE A 54 1.24 9.19 -11.38
N ALA A 55 1.47 9.06 -12.70
CA ALA A 55 2.14 7.93 -13.29
C ALA A 55 3.17 8.41 -14.34
N LEU A 56 4.23 7.66 -14.55
CA LEU A 56 5.25 7.94 -15.56
C LEU A 56 5.26 6.89 -16.66
N SER A 57 5.69 7.32 -17.83
CA SER A 57 5.94 6.47 -19.00
C SER A 57 7.12 7.05 -19.82
N ASP A 58 7.94 6.19 -20.39
CA ASP A 58 8.98 6.57 -21.35
C ASP A 58 8.49 6.51 -22.82
N ASP A 59 7.42 5.76 -23.10
CA ASP A 59 6.90 5.47 -24.44
C ASP A 59 5.45 5.89 -24.69
N ALA A 60 4.77 6.48 -23.70
CA ALA A 60 3.35 6.84 -23.68
C ALA A 60 2.37 5.66 -23.79
N LYS A 61 2.83 4.42 -23.66
CA LYS A 61 2.02 3.20 -23.78
C LYS A 61 2.08 2.33 -22.52
N ASN A 62 3.25 2.26 -21.90
CA ASN A 62 3.49 1.55 -20.66
C ASN A 62 3.58 2.56 -19.52
N TRP A 63 2.64 2.52 -18.59
CA TRP A 63 2.48 3.48 -17.51
C TRP A 63 2.66 2.83 -16.14
N TYR A 64 3.40 3.50 -15.28
CA TYR A 64 3.71 3.03 -13.93
C TYR A 64 3.33 4.11 -12.92
N ALA A 65 2.40 3.74 -12.01
CA ALA A 65 1.96 4.64 -10.95
C ALA A 65 3.11 5.01 -10.02
N LEU A 66 3.22 6.29 -9.69
CA LEU A 66 4.09 6.78 -8.63
C LEU A 66 3.44 6.56 -7.25
N ASN A 67 4.28 6.58 -6.19
CA ASN A 67 3.84 6.49 -4.80
C ASN A 67 2.97 5.26 -4.51
N CYS A 68 3.29 4.11 -5.10
CA CYS A 68 2.49 2.88 -4.99
C CYS A 68 1.01 3.12 -5.31
N ASN A 69 0.72 3.96 -6.30
CA ASN A 69 -0.63 4.42 -6.67
C ASN A 69 -1.39 5.16 -5.54
N GLN A 70 -0.68 5.61 -4.51
CA GLN A 70 -1.25 6.49 -3.48
C GLN A 70 -1.28 7.94 -3.96
N PRO A 71 -2.14 8.80 -3.39
CA PRO A 71 -2.17 10.21 -3.72
C PRO A 71 -0.81 10.89 -3.54
N VAL A 72 -0.44 11.78 -4.46
CA VAL A 72 0.79 12.58 -4.37
C VAL A 72 0.60 13.86 -3.55
N ILE A 73 -0.64 14.29 -3.35
CA ILE A 73 -1.05 15.39 -2.48
C ILE A 73 -2.40 15.04 -1.87
N ALA A 74 -2.57 15.32 -0.57
CA ALA A 74 -3.83 15.14 0.13
C ALA A 74 -4.89 16.12 -0.40
N SER A 75 -5.99 15.60 -0.96
CA SER A 75 -7.03 16.42 -1.58
C SER A 75 -7.75 17.33 -0.59
N ASP A 76 -7.89 16.95 0.66
CA ASP A 76 -8.49 17.75 1.73
C ASP A 76 -7.66 19.01 2.06
N SER A 77 -6.35 18.98 1.82
CA SER A 77 -5.48 20.15 2.03
C SER A 77 -5.59 21.17 0.90
N ILE A 78 -6.01 20.79 -0.31
CA ILE A 78 -5.98 21.62 -1.52
C ILE A 78 -7.35 21.90 -2.12
N SER A 79 -8.40 21.22 -1.70
CA SER A 79 -9.78 21.40 -2.17
C SER A 79 -10.74 21.84 -1.05
N THR A 80 -11.91 22.33 -1.40
CA THR A 80 -12.98 22.69 -0.44
C THR A 80 -13.81 21.46 -0.07
N SER A 81 -14.04 20.58 -1.04
CA SER A 81 -14.84 19.35 -0.85
C SER A 81 -14.07 18.23 -0.15
N GLY A 82 -12.74 18.27 -0.15
CA GLY A 82 -11.87 17.17 0.23
C GLY A 82 -11.67 16.13 -0.87
N GLY A 83 -12.03 16.43 -2.13
CA GLY A 83 -11.85 15.55 -3.29
C GLY A 83 -11.36 16.30 -4.51
N ILE A 84 -10.63 15.61 -5.37
CA ILE A 84 -10.08 16.10 -6.65
C ILE A 84 -10.48 15.15 -7.76
N ARG A 85 -11.06 15.70 -8.84
CA ARG A 85 -11.38 14.97 -10.07
C ARG A 85 -10.82 15.70 -11.28
N ASP A 86 -10.74 14.98 -12.40
CA ASP A 86 -10.41 15.50 -13.73
C ASP A 86 -9.16 16.41 -13.76
N PRO A 87 -8.00 15.99 -13.20
CA PRO A 87 -6.83 16.85 -13.16
C PRO A 87 -6.26 17.06 -14.56
N HIS A 88 -6.07 18.32 -14.91
CA HIS A 88 -5.35 18.70 -16.13
C HIS A 88 -3.97 19.26 -15.78
N ILE A 89 -2.91 18.66 -16.32
CA ILE A 89 -1.53 19.11 -16.14
C ILE A 89 -0.98 19.76 -17.40
N LEU A 90 -0.37 20.93 -17.27
CA LEU A 90 0.28 21.66 -18.34
C LEU A 90 1.72 22.02 -17.98
N ARG A 91 2.66 21.76 -18.89
CA ARG A 91 3.99 22.39 -18.86
C ARG A 91 3.89 23.78 -19.45
N GLY A 92 4.16 24.81 -18.66
CA GLY A 92 4.11 26.20 -19.09
C GLY A 92 5.28 26.63 -19.93
N GLU A 93 5.10 27.74 -20.69
CA GLU A 93 6.15 28.39 -21.49
C GLU A 93 7.22 29.07 -20.60
N ASP A 94 6.93 29.27 -19.33
CA ASP A 94 7.81 29.86 -18.31
C ASP A 94 8.62 28.79 -17.53
N GLY A 95 8.51 27.52 -17.93
CA GLY A 95 9.17 26.40 -17.28
C GLY A 95 8.51 25.93 -15.96
N CYS A 96 7.38 26.51 -15.58
CA CYS A 96 6.57 26.03 -14.47
C CYS A 96 5.57 24.97 -14.95
N TYR A 97 4.98 24.27 -14.00
CA TYR A 97 3.90 23.32 -14.22
C TYR A 97 2.61 23.84 -13.56
N TYR A 98 1.51 23.58 -14.22
CA TYR A 98 0.21 24.06 -13.82
C TYR A 98 -0.77 22.88 -13.77
N ILE A 99 -1.53 22.77 -12.69
CA ILE A 99 -2.63 21.82 -12.59
C ILE A 99 -3.91 22.62 -12.30
N VAL A 100 -4.97 22.28 -12.99
CA VAL A 100 -6.34 22.64 -12.63
C VAL A 100 -7.16 21.37 -12.48
N ALA A 101 -8.09 21.35 -11.53
CA ALA A 101 -8.89 20.18 -11.25
C ALA A 101 -10.28 20.55 -10.72
N THR A 102 -11.25 19.65 -10.91
CA THR A 102 -12.60 19.75 -10.34
C THR A 102 -12.52 19.54 -8.82
N ASP A 103 -13.00 20.51 -8.05
CA ASP A 103 -13.17 20.41 -6.60
C ASP A 103 -14.46 19.66 -6.29
N MET A 104 -14.39 18.33 -6.15
CA MET A 104 -15.55 17.49 -5.96
C MET A 104 -15.22 16.23 -5.17
N ASN A 105 -16.09 15.89 -4.20
CA ASN A 105 -16.05 14.65 -3.45
C ASN A 105 -17.44 13.99 -3.49
N THR A 106 -17.63 13.04 -4.38
CA THR A 106 -18.91 12.40 -4.62
C THR A 106 -19.35 11.50 -3.47
N LYS A 107 -18.41 10.91 -2.73
CA LYS A 107 -18.74 10.08 -1.58
C LYS A 107 -19.32 10.92 -0.43
N LYS A 108 -18.74 12.08 -0.18
CA LYS A 108 -19.15 12.97 0.91
C LYS A 108 -20.42 13.74 0.59
N PHE A 109 -20.55 14.25 -0.65
CA PHE A 109 -21.62 15.17 -1.06
C PHE A 109 -22.55 14.59 -2.13
N GLY A 110 -22.28 13.42 -2.70
CA GLY A 110 -23.00 12.88 -3.86
C GLY A 110 -22.71 13.69 -5.13
N TRP A 111 -23.50 13.47 -6.17
CA TRP A 111 -23.47 14.22 -7.45
C TRP A 111 -24.26 15.52 -7.35
N LYS A 112 -24.08 16.26 -6.27
CA LYS A 112 -24.73 17.52 -6.00
C LYS A 112 -23.89 18.68 -6.54
N GLU A 113 -24.23 19.88 -6.12
CA GLU A 113 -23.54 21.11 -6.45
C GLU A 113 -22.04 21.04 -6.16
N ASN A 114 -21.22 21.46 -7.14
CA ASN A 114 -19.77 21.64 -6.97
C ASN A 114 -19.28 22.83 -7.82
N PRO A 115 -19.36 24.04 -7.33
CA PRO A 115 -19.03 25.25 -8.07
C PRO A 115 -17.54 25.63 -8.01
N GLY A 116 -16.65 24.70 -7.66
CA GLY A 116 -15.25 24.96 -7.33
C GLY A 116 -14.23 24.38 -8.32
N ILE A 117 -13.11 25.09 -8.42
CA ILE A 117 -11.90 24.69 -9.17
C ILE A 117 -10.70 24.78 -8.21
N VAL A 118 -9.82 23.79 -8.27
CA VAL A 118 -8.49 23.85 -7.67
C VAL A 118 -7.49 24.28 -8.73
N MET A 119 -6.63 25.24 -8.38
CA MET A 119 -5.52 25.72 -9.21
C MET A 119 -4.21 25.48 -8.50
N MET A 120 -3.22 24.93 -9.19
CA MET A 120 -1.92 24.61 -8.60
C MET A 120 -0.78 24.99 -9.54
N LYS A 121 0.36 25.38 -8.95
CA LYS A 121 1.58 25.75 -9.68
C LYS A 121 2.80 25.14 -9.01
N SER A 122 3.72 24.61 -9.82
CA SER A 122 4.99 24.04 -9.37
C SER A 122 6.13 24.44 -10.29
N LYS A 123 7.37 24.50 -9.75
CA LYS A 123 8.61 24.66 -10.53
C LYS A 123 9.32 23.32 -10.74
N ASP A 124 8.97 22.29 -9.99
CA ASP A 124 9.74 21.05 -9.90
C ASP A 124 8.90 19.77 -9.95
N LEU A 125 7.57 19.88 -10.09
CA LEU A 125 6.58 18.79 -10.05
C LEU A 125 6.43 18.11 -8.65
N ILE A 126 7.20 18.53 -7.67
CA ILE A 126 7.20 17.99 -6.30
C ILE A 126 6.47 18.92 -5.34
N ASN A 127 6.89 20.20 -5.35
CA ASN A 127 6.37 21.22 -4.45
C ASN A 127 5.34 22.08 -5.19
N TRP A 128 4.11 22.11 -4.67
CA TRP A 128 2.99 22.77 -5.29
C TRP A 128 2.44 23.88 -4.40
N THR A 129 2.31 25.07 -4.96
CA THR A 129 1.42 26.09 -4.41
C THR A 129 0.02 25.85 -4.95
N HIS A 130 -1.01 26.13 -4.16
CA HIS A 130 -2.39 25.89 -4.56
C HIS A 130 -3.33 27.01 -4.12
N SER A 131 -4.45 27.11 -4.81
CA SER A 131 -5.58 27.98 -4.47
C SER A 131 -6.88 27.34 -4.90
N LYS A 132 -7.98 27.89 -4.40
CA LYS A 132 -9.35 27.44 -4.69
C LYS A 132 -10.12 28.60 -5.26
N ILE A 133 -10.96 28.34 -6.25
CA ILE A 133 -11.92 29.26 -6.79
C ILE A 133 -13.31 28.63 -6.62
N VAL A 134 -14.22 29.36 -5.97
CA VAL A 134 -15.62 28.94 -5.85
C VAL A 134 -16.46 29.99 -6.57
N LEU A 135 -16.89 29.71 -7.80
CA LEU A 135 -17.49 30.72 -8.71
C LEU A 135 -18.65 31.46 -8.09
N LYS A 136 -19.54 30.78 -7.36
CA LYS A 136 -20.70 31.40 -6.73
C LYS A 136 -20.37 32.40 -5.59
N ASP A 137 -19.19 32.27 -5.02
CA ASP A 137 -18.71 33.11 -3.92
C ASP A 137 -17.78 34.21 -4.42
N ASP A 138 -16.80 33.85 -5.28
CA ASP A 138 -15.75 34.75 -5.78
C ASP A 138 -16.26 35.69 -6.89
N TYR A 139 -17.31 35.24 -7.65
CA TYR A 139 -17.90 36.01 -8.77
C TYR A 139 -19.43 36.07 -8.62
N LYS A 140 -19.88 36.37 -7.39
CA LYS A 140 -21.29 36.30 -6.96
C LYS A 140 -22.23 37.14 -7.81
N GLU A 141 -21.78 38.30 -8.35
CA GLU A 141 -22.62 39.19 -9.12
C GLU A 141 -23.26 38.52 -10.33
N HIS A 142 -22.49 37.63 -11.04
CA HIS A 142 -22.98 36.98 -12.25
C HIS A 142 -22.94 35.43 -12.20
N PHE A 143 -22.41 34.84 -11.11
CA PHE A 143 -22.25 33.37 -10.98
C PHE A 143 -22.83 32.78 -9.70
N ALA A 144 -23.69 33.51 -8.97
CA ALA A 144 -24.35 33.03 -7.76
C ALA A 144 -25.14 31.73 -7.98
N ASP A 145 -25.56 31.45 -9.23
CA ASP A 145 -26.29 30.29 -9.68
C ASP A 145 -25.40 29.18 -10.32
N ALA A 146 -24.07 29.31 -10.21
CA ALA A 146 -23.16 28.26 -10.66
C ALA A 146 -23.41 26.95 -9.88
N TYR A 147 -23.77 25.89 -10.59
CA TYR A 147 -24.16 24.61 -9.99
C TYR A 147 -23.09 23.55 -10.17
N TRP A 148 -22.69 23.23 -11.41
CA TRP A 148 -21.58 22.34 -11.71
C TRP A 148 -20.48 23.09 -12.46
N VAL A 149 -19.25 22.94 -11.98
CA VAL A 149 -18.01 23.41 -12.60
C VAL A 149 -17.11 22.20 -12.78
N TRP A 150 -17.07 21.66 -14.00
CA TRP A 150 -16.46 20.37 -14.25
C TRP A 150 -15.31 20.44 -15.24
N ALA A 151 -14.34 19.52 -15.05
CA ALA A 151 -13.20 19.24 -15.90
C ALA A 151 -12.49 20.51 -16.38
N PRO A 152 -12.01 21.35 -15.46
CA PRO A 152 -11.23 22.53 -15.85
C PRO A 152 -9.93 22.10 -16.51
N GLN A 153 -9.55 22.84 -17.56
CA GLN A 153 -8.29 22.65 -18.25
C GLN A 153 -7.59 23.99 -18.47
N THR A 154 -6.31 23.97 -18.84
CA THR A 154 -5.55 25.19 -19.09
C THR A 154 -4.68 25.08 -20.33
N ILE A 155 -4.58 26.19 -21.07
CA ILE A 155 -3.75 26.33 -22.25
C ILE A 155 -3.08 27.72 -22.24
N TYR A 156 -1.83 27.82 -22.76
CA TYR A 156 -1.19 29.11 -22.92
C TYR A 156 -1.67 29.81 -24.19
N ASP A 157 -2.35 30.94 -24.05
CA ASP A 157 -2.73 31.81 -25.16
C ASP A 157 -1.51 32.64 -25.56
N ARG A 158 -0.79 32.24 -26.60
CA ARG A 158 0.40 32.94 -27.10
C ARG A 158 0.12 34.36 -27.57
N LYS A 159 -1.09 34.66 -28.07
CA LYS A 159 -1.50 35.96 -28.50
C LYS A 159 -1.74 36.87 -27.30
N ALA A 160 -2.44 36.39 -26.27
CA ALA A 160 -2.66 37.14 -25.04
C ALA A 160 -1.46 37.11 -24.09
N ARG A 161 -0.52 36.17 -24.26
CA ARG A 161 0.60 35.87 -23.37
C ARG A 161 0.15 35.52 -21.95
N LYS A 162 -0.94 34.75 -21.81
CA LYS A 162 -1.58 34.40 -20.56
C LYS A 162 -2.04 32.94 -20.58
N TYR A 163 -2.15 32.35 -19.40
CA TYR A 163 -2.75 31.04 -19.23
C TYR A 163 -4.27 31.17 -19.18
N MET A 164 -4.96 30.57 -20.15
CA MET A 164 -6.42 30.50 -20.21
C MET A 164 -6.85 29.23 -19.48
N VAL A 165 -7.65 29.37 -18.44
CA VAL A 165 -8.38 28.27 -17.79
C VAL A 165 -9.77 28.21 -18.37
N TYR A 166 -10.19 27.04 -18.82
CA TYR A 166 -11.53 26.80 -19.38
C TYR A 166 -12.15 25.56 -18.74
N PHE A 167 -13.47 25.57 -18.60
CA PHE A 167 -14.22 24.56 -17.86
C PHE A 167 -15.67 24.51 -18.32
N THR A 168 -16.34 23.38 -18.08
CA THR A 168 -17.77 23.26 -18.30
C THR A 168 -18.55 23.80 -17.10
N LEU A 169 -19.51 24.68 -17.38
CA LEU A 169 -20.42 25.23 -16.37
C LEU A 169 -21.87 24.83 -16.66
N GLN A 170 -22.58 24.38 -15.63
CA GLN A 170 -24.03 24.33 -15.59
C GLN A 170 -24.54 25.31 -14.53
N ARG A 171 -25.61 26.04 -14.85
CA ARG A 171 -26.28 26.93 -13.90
C ARG A 171 -27.50 26.26 -13.28
N THR A 172 -27.90 26.69 -12.09
CA THR A 172 -29.11 26.24 -11.41
C THR A 172 -30.35 26.51 -12.30
N GLY A 173 -31.19 25.49 -12.52
CA GLY A 173 -32.41 25.60 -13.33
C GLY A 173 -32.25 25.28 -14.81
N ASP A 174 -31.05 25.29 -15.35
CA ASP A 174 -30.81 25.08 -16.78
C ASP A 174 -30.92 23.63 -17.28
N GLY A 175 -30.84 22.64 -16.42
CA GLY A 175 -30.81 21.22 -16.76
C GLY A 175 -29.54 20.79 -17.54
N ARG A 176 -29.31 19.49 -17.71
CA ARG A 176 -28.06 18.94 -18.31
C ARG A 176 -27.80 19.37 -19.76
N LYS A 177 -28.82 19.80 -20.50
CA LYS A 177 -28.68 20.19 -21.92
C LYS A 177 -28.04 21.58 -22.10
N SER A 178 -27.84 22.34 -21.02
CA SER A 178 -27.27 23.68 -21.03
C SER A 178 -25.81 23.74 -20.57
N LEU A 179 -25.09 22.61 -20.59
CA LEU A 179 -23.67 22.58 -20.30
C LEU A 179 -22.86 23.39 -21.33
N VAL A 180 -22.16 24.41 -20.89
CA VAL A 180 -21.45 25.39 -21.73
C VAL A 180 -20.02 25.53 -21.25
N THR A 181 -19.09 25.63 -22.18
CA THR A 181 -17.68 25.90 -21.87
C THR A 181 -17.45 27.40 -21.63
N TYR A 182 -16.92 27.71 -20.46
CA TYR A 182 -16.47 29.04 -20.08
C TYR A 182 -14.95 29.10 -20.02
N TYR A 183 -14.38 30.30 -20.07
CA TYR A 183 -12.96 30.55 -19.87
C TYR A 183 -12.72 31.83 -19.08
N ALA A 184 -11.58 31.90 -18.39
CA ALA A 184 -10.99 33.09 -17.81
C ALA A 184 -9.46 32.98 -17.95
N TYR A 185 -8.78 34.14 -17.93
CA TYR A 185 -7.33 34.15 -17.82
C TYR A 185 -6.91 34.07 -16.35
N ALA A 186 -5.99 33.20 -16.04
CA ALA A 186 -5.39 33.14 -14.72
C ALA A 186 -4.56 34.39 -14.44
N ASN A 187 -4.54 34.85 -13.19
CA ASN A 187 -3.64 35.88 -12.75
C ASN A 187 -2.16 35.42 -12.80
N LYS A 188 -1.22 36.34 -12.65
CA LYS A 188 0.23 36.07 -12.78
C LYS A 188 0.74 34.94 -11.86
N ASP A 189 0.18 34.83 -10.66
CA ASP A 189 0.61 33.87 -9.65
C ASP A 189 -0.12 32.55 -9.75
N PHE A 190 -1.09 32.43 -10.67
CA PHE A 190 -1.95 31.27 -10.87
C PHE A 190 -2.79 30.91 -9.63
N THR A 191 -3.26 31.95 -8.92
CA THR A 191 -4.05 31.79 -7.70
C THR A 191 -5.51 32.20 -7.87
N GLY A 192 -5.92 32.66 -9.05
CA GLY A 192 -7.27 33.12 -9.36
C GLY A 192 -7.36 33.61 -10.78
N PHE A 193 -8.52 34.14 -11.15
CA PHE A 193 -8.76 34.76 -12.45
C PHE A 193 -8.58 36.27 -12.44
N GLU A 194 -8.13 36.82 -13.54
CA GLU A 194 -8.00 38.29 -13.71
C GLU A 194 -9.35 38.98 -13.86
N SER A 195 -10.37 38.27 -14.31
CA SER A 195 -11.71 38.77 -14.52
C SER A 195 -12.73 37.63 -14.50
N GLU A 196 -13.99 37.95 -14.41
CA GLU A 196 -15.08 36.99 -14.51
C GLU A 196 -14.98 36.08 -15.75
N PRO A 197 -15.38 34.81 -15.63
CA PRO A 197 -15.41 33.87 -16.76
C PRO A 197 -16.37 34.31 -17.87
N LYS A 198 -15.97 34.04 -19.12
CA LYS A 198 -16.75 34.35 -20.33
C LYS A 198 -17.03 33.06 -21.10
N VAL A 199 -18.09 33.03 -21.90
CA VAL A 199 -18.39 31.90 -22.75
C VAL A 199 -17.28 31.73 -23.79
N LEU A 200 -16.69 30.52 -23.83
CA LEU A 200 -15.72 30.10 -24.84
C LEU A 200 -16.40 29.35 -26.00
N PHE A 201 -17.26 28.40 -25.64
CA PHE A 201 -17.87 27.51 -26.62
C PHE A 201 -19.23 27.03 -26.12
N ARG A 202 -20.20 26.98 -27.02
CA ARG A 202 -21.54 26.45 -26.78
C ARG A 202 -21.84 25.41 -27.85
N ALA A 203 -21.62 24.13 -27.50
CA ALA A 203 -21.98 23.02 -28.37
C ALA A 203 -23.49 22.96 -28.57
N LYS A 204 -23.94 22.61 -29.79
CA LYS A 204 -25.35 22.55 -30.16
C LYS A 204 -26.15 21.62 -29.26
N TYR A 205 -25.56 20.53 -28.78
CA TYR A 205 -26.22 19.51 -27.96
C TYR A 205 -25.57 19.35 -26.56
N GLY A 206 -24.80 20.34 -26.09
CA GLY A 206 -24.05 20.33 -24.85
C GLY A 206 -22.68 19.66 -24.97
N CYS A 207 -21.77 20.02 -24.08
CA CYS A 207 -20.40 19.50 -24.05
C CYS A 207 -19.86 19.46 -22.63
N ILE A 208 -19.01 18.42 -22.37
CA ILE A 208 -18.16 18.36 -21.17
C ILE A 208 -16.76 17.85 -21.57
N ASP A 209 -15.81 17.91 -20.65
CA ASP A 209 -14.48 17.35 -20.77
C ASP A 209 -13.74 17.84 -22.02
N ASN A 210 -13.71 19.18 -22.16
CA ASN A 210 -13.09 19.79 -23.32
C ASN A 210 -11.57 19.78 -23.18
N ASP A 211 -10.85 19.33 -24.21
CA ASP A 211 -9.40 19.43 -24.31
C ASP A 211 -8.98 20.11 -25.60
N ILE A 212 -8.07 21.10 -25.51
CA ILE A 212 -7.67 21.93 -26.64
C ILE A 212 -6.18 21.76 -26.92
N ILE A 213 -5.84 21.39 -28.14
CA ILE A 213 -4.48 21.36 -28.66
C ILE A 213 -4.34 22.22 -29.92
N GLU A 214 -3.18 22.84 -30.10
CA GLU A 214 -2.85 23.60 -31.31
C GLU A 214 -1.98 22.78 -32.26
N ARG A 215 -2.32 22.79 -33.54
CA ARG A 215 -1.49 22.22 -34.60
C ARG A 215 -1.52 23.14 -35.85
N ASN A 216 -0.35 23.59 -36.29
CA ASN A 216 -0.20 24.38 -37.52
C ASN A 216 -1.11 25.62 -37.59
N GLY A 217 -1.29 26.33 -36.45
CA GLY A 217 -2.12 27.54 -36.38
C GLY A 217 -3.63 27.26 -36.32
N MET A 218 -4.02 26.01 -36.19
CA MET A 218 -5.39 25.59 -35.97
C MET A 218 -5.54 25.01 -34.56
N TYR A 219 -6.53 25.46 -33.80
CA TYR A 219 -6.94 24.88 -32.53
C TYR A 219 -7.95 23.77 -32.76
N HIS A 220 -7.74 22.66 -32.14
CA HIS A 220 -8.60 21.47 -32.13
C HIS A 220 -9.09 21.26 -30.68
N MET A 221 -10.41 21.29 -30.47
CA MET A 221 -11.08 21.04 -29.21
C MET A 221 -11.75 19.66 -29.30
N PHE A 222 -11.40 18.77 -28.40
CA PHE A 222 -12.05 17.46 -28.23
C PHE A 222 -12.94 17.51 -27.00
N TYR A 223 -14.15 16.96 -27.08
CA TYR A 223 -15.10 17.03 -25.99
C TYR A 223 -16.11 15.88 -26.05
N LYS A 224 -16.60 15.45 -24.91
CA LYS A 224 -17.75 14.56 -24.84
C LYS A 224 -19.03 15.35 -25.12
N GLY A 225 -19.84 14.83 -26.03
CA GLY A 225 -21.09 15.44 -26.38
C GLY A 225 -22.08 14.47 -27.00
N ASN A 226 -23.18 15.04 -27.50
CA ASN A 226 -24.23 14.30 -28.19
C ASN A 226 -24.32 14.74 -29.65
N ILE A 227 -24.82 13.87 -30.53
CA ILE A 227 -25.18 14.20 -31.93
C ILE A 227 -26.59 13.73 -32.21
N LYS A 228 -27.18 14.15 -33.34
CA LYS A 228 -28.40 13.55 -33.89
C LYS A 228 -28.04 12.76 -35.13
N ASN A 229 -28.63 11.57 -35.24
CA ASN A 229 -28.55 10.76 -36.48
C ASN A 229 -29.45 11.34 -37.61
N ALA A 230 -29.41 10.71 -38.78
CA ALA A 230 -30.22 11.11 -39.95
C ALA A 230 -31.71 11.17 -39.64
N ASP A 231 -32.20 10.34 -38.72
CA ASP A 231 -33.63 10.30 -38.34
C ASP A 231 -33.98 11.34 -37.25
N GLY A 232 -33.02 12.18 -36.89
CA GLY A 232 -33.20 13.19 -35.83
C GLY A 232 -33.16 12.66 -34.40
N LYS A 233 -32.85 11.36 -34.19
CA LYS A 233 -32.69 10.74 -32.88
C LYS A 233 -31.34 11.11 -32.26
N GLU A 234 -31.36 11.49 -31.01
CA GLU A 234 -30.15 11.82 -30.27
C GLU A 234 -29.32 10.55 -29.97
N ILE A 235 -28.04 10.60 -30.33
CA ILE A 235 -27.01 9.61 -29.96
C ILE A 235 -26.13 10.27 -28.92
N GLN A 236 -25.97 9.65 -27.75
CA GLN A 236 -25.30 10.20 -26.61
C GLN A 236 -23.90 9.60 -26.41
N ASN A 237 -23.05 10.35 -25.71
CA ASN A 237 -21.81 9.88 -25.08
C ASN A 237 -20.71 9.45 -26.06
N GLY A 238 -20.37 10.29 -27.02
CA GLY A 238 -19.20 10.12 -27.86
C GLY A 238 -18.24 11.33 -27.80
N ILE A 239 -17.01 11.12 -28.22
CA ILE A 239 -16.02 12.20 -28.37
C ILE A 239 -16.24 12.88 -29.72
N GLN A 240 -16.40 14.20 -29.68
CA GLN A 240 -16.56 15.06 -30.84
C GLN A 240 -15.37 16.01 -30.95
N GLN A 241 -15.29 16.70 -32.09
CA GLN A 241 -14.29 17.71 -32.35
C GLN A 241 -14.94 19.03 -32.82
N ALA A 242 -14.35 20.14 -32.36
CA ALA A 242 -14.54 21.46 -32.95
C ALA A 242 -13.19 22.08 -33.28
N THR A 243 -13.14 22.94 -34.31
CA THR A 243 -11.92 23.60 -34.78
C THR A 243 -12.07 25.11 -34.81
N ALA A 244 -10.98 25.84 -34.57
CA ALA A 244 -10.95 27.31 -34.68
C ALA A 244 -9.57 27.81 -35.05
N LYS A 245 -9.50 28.95 -35.79
CA LYS A 245 -8.23 29.66 -36.09
C LYS A 245 -7.74 30.52 -34.91
N ASN A 246 -8.63 30.86 -34.00
CA ASN A 246 -8.30 31.60 -32.79
C ASN A 246 -8.78 30.84 -31.57
N LEU A 247 -8.00 30.85 -30.50
CA LEU A 247 -8.32 30.12 -29.26
C LEU A 247 -9.70 30.46 -28.68
N ARG A 248 -10.14 31.72 -28.84
CA ARG A 248 -11.46 32.20 -28.42
C ARG A 248 -12.55 32.00 -29.45
N GLY A 249 -12.31 31.23 -30.49
CA GLY A 249 -13.25 30.97 -31.58
C GLY A 249 -13.27 32.02 -32.71
N PRO A 250 -14.31 32.02 -33.59
CA PRO A 250 -15.44 31.11 -33.49
C PRO A 250 -15.08 29.66 -33.76
N TRP A 251 -15.68 28.72 -32.99
CA TRP A 251 -15.47 27.30 -33.07
C TRP A 251 -16.47 26.68 -34.07
N LYS A 252 -15.96 25.75 -34.91
CA LYS A 252 -16.76 25.02 -35.87
C LYS A 252 -16.85 23.56 -35.46
N GLU A 253 -18.05 23.07 -35.14
CA GLU A 253 -18.34 21.64 -34.82
C GLU A 253 -18.39 20.80 -36.09
N ASP A 254 -17.94 19.56 -36.01
CA ASP A 254 -18.02 18.58 -37.12
C ASP A 254 -19.22 17.62 -37.02
N PHE A 255 -19.92 17.60 -35.87
CA PHE A 255 -21.12 16.80 -35.59
C PHE A 255 -20.98 15.30 -35.82
N LYS A 256 -19.82 14.74 -35.58
CA LYS A 256 -19.57 13.31 -35.66
C LYS A 256 -18.74 12.84 -34.45
N PHE A 257 -18.94 11.60 -34.07
CA PHE A 257 -18.07 10.97 -33.10
C PHE A 257 -16.78 10.50 -33.80
N ILE A 258 -15.68 10.69 -33.12
CA ILE A 258 -14.33 10.33 -33.59
C ILE A 258 -13.74 9.17 -32.79
N ASP A 259 -14.36 8.80 -31.66
CA ASP A 259 -13.93 7.65 -30.88
C ASP A 259 -14.31 6.33 -31.56
N ALA A 260 -13.63 5.25 -31.14
CA ALA A 260 -13.82 3.92 -31.69
C ALA A 260 -15.19 3.29 -31.35
N TYR A 261 -15.96 3.91 -30.46
CA TYR A 261 -17.25 3.42 -29.97
C TYR A 261 -18.45 4.16 -30.53
N ALA A 262 -18.26 4.99 -31.55
CA ALA A 262 -19.27 5.85 -32.18
C ALA A 262 -20.61 5.16 -32.53
N ASN A 263 -20.58 3.86 -32.81
CA ASN A 263 -21.76 3.08 -33.19
C ASN A 263 -22.15 2.02 -32.13
N SER A 264 -21.64 2.11 -30.93
CA SER A 264 -21.88 1.16 -29.83
C SER A 264 -22.73 1.79 -28.74
N LYS A 265 -23.15 0.94 -27.76
CA LYS A 265 -23.78 1.43 -26.53
C LYS A 265 -22.76 1.83 -25.44
N THR A 266 -21.49 1.69 -25.75
CA THR A 266 -20.41 2.01 -24.83
C THR A 266 -20.26 3.53 -24.74
N GLY A 267 -20.43 4.07 -23.55
CA GLY A 267 -20.19 5.49 -23.30
C GLY A 267 -18.70 5.79 -23.08
N VAL A 268 -18.22 6.87 -23.66
CA VAL A 268 -16.87 7.39 -23.49
C VAL A 268 -16.89 8.84 -23.00
N GLU A 269 -15.90 9.22 -22.19
CA GLU A 269 -15.72 10.57 -21.66
C GLU A 269 -14.25 10.87 -21.39
N GLY A 270 -13.94 12.05 -20.84
CA GLY A 270 -12.61 12.38 -20.37
C GLY A 270 -11.58 12.43 -21.51
N SER A 271 -11.89 13.13 -22.61
CA SER A 271 -10.96 13.28 -23.72
C SER A 271 -9.68 13.99 -23.27
N GLY A 272 -8.52 13.36 -23.47
CA GLY A 272 -7.21 13.96 -23.30
C GLY A 272 -6.40 13.80 -24.58
N VAL A 273 -5.74 14.87 -25.06
CA VAL A 273 -4.95 14.82 -26.27
C VAL A 273 -3.54 15.37 -26.07
N PHE A 274 -2.54 14.62 -26.51
CA PHE A 274 -1.14 15.04 -26.44
C PHE A 274 -0.31 14.56 -27.61
N LYS A 275 0.80 15.26 -27.86
CA LYS A 275 1.74 14.92 -28.92
C LYS A 275 2.83 13.99 -28.40
N LEU A 276 3.24 13.02 -29.22
CA LEU A 276 4.39 12.17 -28.89
C LEU A 276 5.70 12.94 -29.02
N ASN A 277 6.66 12.64 -28.11
CA ASN A 277 7.94 13.34 -28.02
C ASN A 277 8.87 13.07 -29.21
N ASP A 278 8.80 11.87 -29.79
CA ASP A 278 9.75 11.37 -30.77
C ASP A 278 9.27 11.46 -32.23
N ARG A 279 7.99 11.82 -32.47
CA ARG A 279 7.39 11.88 -33.79
C ARG A 279 6.18 12.79 -33.89
N ASP A 280 5.80 13.17 -35.12
CA ASP A 280 4.60 13.97 -35.38
C ASP A 280 3.33 13.09 -35.38
N GLU A 281 3.01 12.56 -34.24
CA GLU A 281 1.86 11.75 -33.98
C GLU A 281 1.24 12.18 -32.64
N TYR A 282 -0.07 12.06 -32.54
CA TYR A 282 -0.87 12.45 -31.39
C TYR A 282 -1.63 11.26 -30.82
N ILE A 283 -1.81 11.23 -29.52
CA ILE A 283 -2.67 10.31 -28.81
C ILE A 283 -3.92 11.07 -28.40
N LEU A 284 -5.10 10.51 -28.69
CA LEU A 284 -6.38 10.84 -28.09
C LEU A 284 -6.74 9.70 -27.15
N MET A 285 -6.78 9.97 -25.87
CA MET A 285 -7.16 9.02 -24.85
C MET A 285 -8.53 9.37 -24.25
N TYR A 286 -9.24 8.38 -23.75
CA TYR A 286 -10.56 8.54 -23.16
C TYR A 286 -10.92 7.40 -22.20
N ASP A 287 -11.84 7.70 -21.29
CA ASP A 287 -12.37 6.80 -20.27
C ASP A 287 -13.65 6.12 -20.78
N LEU A 288 -13.68 4.79 -20.75
CA LEU A 288 -14.89 4.01 -20.98
C LEU A 288 -15.59 3.82 -19.63
N TYR A 289 -16.28 4.88 -19.19
CA TYR A 289 -16.90 4.90 -17.88
C TYR A 289 -17.91 3.74 -17.69
N GLY A 290 -17.98 3.19 -16.50
CA GLY A 290 -18.77 2.00 -16.19
C GLY A 290 -18.11 0.67 -16.57
N SER A 291 -16.99 0.66 -17.31
CA SER A 291 -16.24 -0.56 -17.66
C SER A 291 -14.85 -0.65 -17.03
N GLY A 292 -14.36 0.45 -16.41
CA GLY A 292 -13.01 0.54 -15.84
C GLY A 292 -11.88 0.44 -16.86
N ARG A 293 -12.17 0.66 -18.16
CA ARG A 293 -11.17 0.68 -19.22
C ARG A 293 -10.77 2.10 -19.55
N TYR A 294 -9.50 2.30 -19.87
CA TYR A 294 -8.94 3.55 -20.36
C TYR A 294 -8.15 3.25 -21.62
N GLU A 295 -8.55 3.84 -22.76
CA GLU A 295 -8.05 3.48 -24.07
C GLU A 295 -7.63 4.71 -24.88
N TYR A 296 -6.95 4.49 -25.99
CA TYR A 296 -6.50 5.57 -26.87
C TYR A 296 -6.52 5.19 -28.35
N GLN A 297 -6.58 6.22 -29.19
CA GLN A 297 -6.39 6.16 -30.62
C GLN A 297 -5.25 7.10 -31.03
N THR A 298 -4.65 6.88 -32.19
CA THR A 298 -3.56 7.71 -32.68
C THR A 298 -3.97 8.50 -33.93
N SER A 299 -3.34 9.67 -34.12
CA SER A 299 -3.56 10.53 -35.26
C SER A 299 -2.30 11.27 -35.65
N ARG A 300 -2.07 11.45 -36.96
CA ARG A 300 -0.97 12.31 -37.47
C ARG A 300 -1.43 13.71 -37.88
N ASN A 301 -2.72 13.98 -37.84
CA ASN A 301 -3.26 15.25 -38.36
C ASN A 301 -4.36 15.85 -37.44
N LEU A 302 -4.74 15.18 -36.36
CA LEU A 302 -5.84 15.56 -35.45
C LEU A 302 -7.25 15.57 -36.09
N SER A 303 -7.39 15.09 -37.34
CA SER A 303 -8.67 15.08 -38.07
C SER A 303 -9.13 13.65 -38.40
N SER A 304 -8.21 12.71 -38.41
CA SER A 304 -8.50 11.26 -38.58
C SER A 304 -7.69 10.47 -37.56
N PHE A 305 -8.35 9.52 -36.94
CA PHE A 305 -7.80 8.66 -35.89
C PHE A 305 -7.86 7.19 -36.32
N THR A 306 -7.00 6.36 -35.74
CA THR A 306 -7.06 4.90 -35.92
C THR A 306 -8.45 4.40 -35.54
N THR A 307 -8.98 3.40 -36.28
CA THR A 307 -10.33 2.86 -36.04
C THR A 307 -10.36 1.90 -34.85
N GLU A 308 -9.26 1.17 -34.64
CA GLU A 308 -9.14 0.23 -33.51
C GLU A 308 -8.50 0.93 -32.34
N PRO A 309 -9.13 0.90 -31.16
CA PRO A 309 -8.56 1.45 -29.95
C PRO A 309 -7.45 0.55 -29.41
N LEU A 310 -6.50 1.17 -28.72
CA LEU A 310 -5.43 0.46 -28.03
C LEU A 310 -5.58 0.69 -26.53
N SER A 311 -5.27 -0.32 -25.73
CA SER A 311 -5.23 -0.19 -24.28
C SER A 311 -3.84 0.21 -23.82
N PHE A 312 -3.76 1.06 -22.81
CA PHE A 312 -2.52 1.31 -22.07
C PHE A 312 -2.17 0.10 -21.21
N ARG A 313 -0.89 -0.27 -21.19
CA ARG A 313 -0.35 -1.15 -20.14
C ARG A 313 -0.13 -0.31 -18.90
N LYS A 314 -0.73 -0.68 -17.78
CA LYS A 314 -0.72 0.12 -16.56
C LYS A 314 -1.04 -0.73 -15.32
N ASN A 315 -0.46 -0.36 -14.19
CA ASN A 315 -0.67 -0.98 -12.87
C ASN A 315 -1.65 -0.19 -11.98
N PHE A 316 -2.53 0.61 -12.56
CA PHE A 316 -3.52 1.44 -11.86
C PHE A 316 -4.80 1.56 -12.71
N SER A 317 -5.87 2.10 -12.15
CA SER A 317 -7.19 2.24 -12.82
C SER A 317 -7.59 3.70 -12.97
N PRO A 318 -6.99 4.45 -13.92
CA PRO A 318 -7.25 5.88 -14.05
C PRO A 318 -8.66 6.15 -14.54
N ARG A 319 -9.21 7.24 -14.05
CA ARG A 319 -10.32 7.97 -14.68
C ARG A 319 -9.74 9.19 -15.39
N HIS A 320 -10.61 10.05 -15.91
CA HIS A 320 -10.28 11.26 -16.63
C HIS A 320 -9.04 11.98 -16.06
N GLY A 321 -8.03 12.20 -16.90
CA GLY A 321 -6.79 12.87 -16.56
C GLY A 321 -6.03 13.28 -17.81
N THR A 322 -4.87 13.92 -17.64
CA THR A 322 -4.10 14.47 -18.77
C THR A 322 -2.60 14.18 -18.64
N VAL A 323 -1.91 14.29 -19.76
CA VAL A 323 -0.49 13.93 -19.92
C VAL A 323 0.33 15.13 -20.35
N CYS A 324 1.48 15.34 -19.71
CA CYS A 324 2.50 16.28 -20.20
C CYS A 324 3.85 15.59 -20.40
N SER A 325 4.66 16.15 -21.30
CA SER A 325 6.03 15.68 -21.55
C SER A 325 6.98 16.09 -20.42
N VAL A 326 7.90 15.20 -20.03
CA VAL A 326 8.91 15.42 -18.98
C VAL A 326 10.32 15.09 -19.46
N THR A 327 11.32 15.79 -18.90
CA THR A 327 12.74 15.53 -19.15
C THR A 327 13.24 14.35 -18.31
N ALA A 328 14.45 13.85 -18.60
CA ALA A 328 15.09 12.80 -17.81
C ALA A 328 15.27 13.22 -16.34
N ASP A 329 15.74 14.44 -16.09
CA ASP A 329 15.96 14.96 -14.72
C ASP A 329 14.65 15.10 -13.93
N GLU A 330 13.53 15.40 -14.61
CA GLU A 330 12.21 15.47 -13.99
C GLU A 330 11.67 14.09 -13.66
N MET A 331 11.87 13.12 -14.54
CA MET A 331 11.52 11.71 -14.27
C MET A 331 12.32 11.19 -13.08
N GLU A 332 13.61 11.41 -13.05
CA GLU A 332 14.46 10.99 -11.94
C GLU A 332 14.03 11.62 -10.62
N ARG A 333 13.76 12.93 -10.60
CA ARG A 333 13.29 13.64 -9.40
C ARG A 333 11.95 13.11 -8.90
N LEU A 334 11.00 12.83 -9.81
CA LEU A 334 9.73 12.22 -9.47
C LEU A 334 9.90 10.81 -8.90
N GLN A 335 10.79 10.01 -9.47
CA GLN A 335 11.12 8.67 -8.97
C GLN A 335 11.81 8.72 -7.61
N GLN A 336 12.75 9.64 -7.40
CA GLN A 336 13.41 9.83 -6.11
C GLN A 336 12.40 10.21 -5.00
N LYS A 337 11.38 11.01 -5.34
CA LYS A 337 10.38 11.47 -4.38
C LYS A 337 9.35 10.39 -4.02
N TRP A 338 8.82 9.66 -5.03
CA TRP A 338 7.66 8.79 -4.85
C TRP A 338 7.92 7.32 -5.18
N GLY A 339 9.18 6.94 -5.50
CA GLY A 339 9.61 5.54 -5.59
C GLY A 339 9.42 4.91 -6.96
N TYR A 340 9.31 3.61 -6.96
CA TYR A 340 9.53 2.69 -8.06
C TYR A 340 8.67 2.97 -9.31
N VAL A 341 9.26 3.49 -10.32
CA VAL A 341 8.58 3.74 -11.60
C VAL A 341 9.08 2.81 -12.70
N LEU A 342 10.38 2.79 -12.91
CA LEU A 342 11.03 1.93 -13.89
C LEU A 342 11.81 0.81 -13.22
N LYS A 343 12.52 1.12 -12.13
CA LYS A 343 13.30 0.21 -11.32
C LYS A 343 13.33 0.75 -9.88
N HIS A 344 13.10 -0.10 -8.90
CA HIS A 344 13.15 0.28 -7.49
C HIS A 344 14.09 -0.64 -6.72
N GLU A 345 14.98 -0.04 -5.93
CA GLU A 345 15.94 -0.75 -5.10
C GLU A 345 15.70 -0.42 -3.63
N TRP A 346 15.72 -1.42 -2.77
CA TRP A 346 15.62 -1.22 -1.31
C TRP A 346 16.33 -2.33 -0.55
N THR A 347 16.45 -2.11 0.76
CA THR A 347 16.99 -3.11 1.69
C THR A 347 15.85 -3.70 2.50
N ALA A 348 15.62 -5.01 2.36
CA ALA A 348 14.69 -5.73 3.21
C ALA A 348 15.21 -5.80 4.65
N LYS A 349 14.36 -5.51 5.62
CA LYS A 349 14.68 -5.51 7.05
C LYS A 349 14.06 -6.69 7.80
N GLY A 350 13.55 -7.66 7.09
CA GLY A 350 12.82 -8.81 7.61
C GLY A 350 11.58 -9.10 6.77
N ASN A 351 10.62 -9.82 7.34
CA ASN A 351 9.34 -10.12 6.72
C ASN A 351 8.27 -9.07 7.08
N PRO A 352 7.40 -8.70 6.15
CA PRO A 352 7.45 -9.04 4.72
C PRO A 352 8.65 -8.44 4.00
N LEU A 353 9.08 -9.10 2.92
CA LEU A 353 10.23 -8.65 2.13
C LEU A 353 9.99 -7.29 1.46
N PHE A 354 8.76 -7.03 1.02
CA PHE A 354 8.34 -5.87 0.26
C PHE A 354 7.32 -5.06 1.06
N THR A 355 7.73 -3.93 1.62
CA THR A 355 6.87 -3.10 2.48
C THR A 355 6.18 -1.96 1.74
N HIS A 356 6.51 -1.75 0.46
CA HIS A 356 5.99 -0.68 -0.38
C HIS A 356 4.90 -1.13 -1.36
N ILE A 357 4.66 -2.45 -1.47
CA ILE A 357 3.71 -3.05 -2.42
C ILE A 357 3.15 -4.36 -1.84
N HIS A 358 1.86 -4.62 -2.03
CA HIS A 358 1.26 -5.91 -1.69
C HIS A 358 1.62 -6.96 -2.75
N THR A 359 2.14 -8.08 -2.29
CA THR A 359 2.62 -9.17 -3.15
C THR A 359 2.08 -10.50 -2.68
N ALA A 360 1.68 -11.36 -3.61
CA ALA A 360 1.05 -12.64 -3.31
C ALA A 360 1.60 -13.77 -4.17
N ASP A 361 1.34 -15.00 -3.76
CA ASP A 361 1.56 -16.20 -4.56
C ASP A 361 2.99 -16.27 -5.14
N PRO A 362 4.05 -16.27 -4.30
CA PRO A 362 5.42 -16.20 -4.78
C PRO A 362 5.81 -17.45 -5.59
N ALA A 363 6.56 -17.20 -6.67
CA ALA A 363 7.35 -18.22 -7.35
C ALA A 363 8.79 -17.75 -7.40
N VAL A 364 9.75 -18.68 -7.33
CA VAL A 364 11.17 -18.36 -7.28
C VAL A 364 11.95 -19.14 -8.34
N LEU A 365 12.96 -18.49 -8.89
CA LEU A 365 13.89 -19.06 -9.85
C LEU A 365 15.31 -18.60 -9.53
N VAL A 366 16.26 -19.53 -9.50
CA VAL A 366 17.70 -19.19 -9.44
C VAL A 366 18.26 -19.19 -10.87
N ASP A 367 18.74 -18.05 -11.30
CA ASP A 367 19.50 -17.95 -12.55
C ASP A 367 20.92 -17.46 -12.22
N ARG A 368 21.90 -18.34 -12.39
CA ARG A 368 23.29 -18.14 -12.00
C ARG A 368 23.44 -17.84 -10.49
N ASP A 369 23.91 -16.66 -10.14
CA ASP A 369 24.11 -16.19 -8.77
C ASP A 369 22.95 -15.34 -8.22
N THR A 370 21.90 -15.21 -9.01
CA THR A 370 20.77 -14.33 -8.69
C THR A 370 19.52 -15.13 -8.38
N LEU A 371 18.91 -14.85 -7.25
CA LEU A 371 17.58 -15.30 -6.93
C LEU A 371 16.56 -14.33 -7.51
N TRP A 372 15.65 -14.86 -8.30
CA TRP A 372 14.52 -14.12 -8.87
C TRP A 372 13.23 -14.52 -8.18
N LEU A 373 12.41 -13.55 -7.86
CA LEU A 373 11.10 -13.74 -7.25
C LEU A 373 10.03 -13.12 -8.15
N PHE A 374 9.02 -13.89 -8.44
CA PHE A 374 7.84 -13.51 -9.22
C PHE A 374 6.63 -13.57 -8.29
N ALA A 375 5.79 -12.56 -8.31
CA ALA A 375 4.64 -12.50 -7.43
C ALA A 375 3.43 -11.88 -8.13
N GLY A 376 2.24 -12.27 -7.72
CA GLY A 376 1.02 -11.54 -8.00
C GLY A 376 1.02 -10.20 -7.27
N HIS A 377 0.25 -9.25 -7.74
CA HIS A 377 0.11 -7.92 -7.16
C HIS A 377 -1.33 -7.68 -6.72
N ASP A 378 -1.56 -7.76 -5.42
CA ASP A 378 -2.84 -7.37 -4.82
C ASP A 378 -3.02 -5.85 -4.92
N SER A 379 -4.17 -5.41 -5.44
CA SER A 379 -4.45 -3.99 -5.63
C SER A 379 -4.44 -3.24 -4.30
N GLU A 380 -3.78 -2.08 -4.27
CA GLU A 380 -3.71 -1.20 -3.11
C GLU A 380 -5.05 -0.53 -2.75
N GLU A 381 -6.04 -0.63 -3.64
CA GLU A 381 -7.37 -0.09 -3.39
C GLU A 381 -8.11 -0.94 -2.36
N LYS A 382 -8.97 -0.30 -1.57
CA LYS A 382 -9.91 -1.04 -0.72
C LYS A 382 -10.89 -1.85 -1.58
N HIS A 383 -10.87 -3.16 -1.45
CA HIS A 383 -11.78 -4.07 -2.13
C HIS A 383 -12.12 -5.27 -1.25
N THR A 384 -13.08 -6.06 -1.68
CA THR A 384 -13.38 -7.37 -1.11
C THR A 384 -12.97 -8.46 -2.08
N GLY A 385 -12.43 -9.57 -1.57
CA GLY A 385 -11.90 -10.66 -2.38
C GLY A 385 -10.58 -10.31 -3.08
N TYR A 386 -10.25 -11.02 -4.13
CA TYR A 386 -8.96 -10.90 -4.82
C TYR A 386 -9.09 -9.95 -6.01
N LYS A 387 -8.28 -8.88 -6.02
CA LYS A 387 -8.22 -7.91 -7.13
C LYS A 387 -6.79 -7.72 -7.57
N MET A 388 -6.41 -8.33 -8.67
CA MET A 388 -5.06 -8.39 -9.19
C MET A 388 -5.06 -8.12 -10.70
N ASN A 389 -4.25 -7.17 -11.18
CA ASN A 389 -4.22 -6.79 -12.58
C ASN A 389 -2.92 -7.16 -13.30
N ASP A 390 -1.88 -7.48 -12.56
CA ASP A 390 -0.53 -7.68 -13.07
C ASP A 390 0.32 -8.55 -12.15
N TRP A 391 1.49 -8.92 -12.64
CA TRP A 391 2.52 -9.66 -11.91
C TRP A 391 3.81 -8.87 -11.85
N GLN A 392 4.55 -9.02 -10.78
CA GLN A 392 5.77 -8.32 -10.46
C GLN A 392 6.99 -9.25 -10.51
N VAL A 393 8.17 -8.68 -10.78
CA VAL A 393 9.44 -9.39 -10.74
C VAL A 393 10.46 -8.64 -9.89
N PHE A 394 11.15 -9.39 -9.06
CA PHE A 394 12.17 -8.90 -8.13
C PHE A 394 13.43 -9.76 -8.23
N SER A 395 14.58 -9.22 -7.87
CA SER A 395 15.83 -9.99 -7.78
C SER A 395 16.67 -9.59 -6.58
N THR A 396 17.50 -10.53 -6.15
CA THR A 396 18.52 -10.33 -5.12
C THR A 396 19.70 -11.27 -5.32
N THR A 397 20.88 -10.87 -4.85
CA THR A 397 22.08 -11.72 -4.79
C THR A 397 22.48 -12.05 -3.34
N ASP A 398 21.82 -11.45 -2.34
CA ASP A 398 22.19 -11.57 -0.93
C ASP A 398 21.00 -11.68 0.02
N LEU A 399 19.77 -11.79 -0.50
CA LEU A 399 18.49 -11.86 0.23
C LEU A 399 18.16 -10.59 1.05
N LYS A 400 19.00 -9.59 0.98
CA LYS A 400 18.88 -8.35 1.74
C LYS A 400 18.61 -7.16 0.83
N HIS A 401 19.41 -6.99 -0.23
CA HIS A 401 19.25 -5.94 -1.22
C HIS A 401 18.41 -6.46 -2.37
N TRP A 402 17.26 -5.85 -2.59
CA TRP A 402 16.29 -6.25 -3.60
C TRP A 402 16.13 -5.19 -4.67
N THR A 403 15.90 -5.63 -5.88
CA THR A 403 15.55 -4.81 -7.02
C THR A 403 14.19 -5.24 -7.56
N GLN A 404 13.22 -4.33 -7.64
CA GLN A 404 11.99 -4.49 -8.40
C GLN A 404 12.18 -3.92 -9.80
N TYR A 405 11.69 -4.62 -10.80
CA TYR A 405 11.74 -4.22 -12.20
C TYR A 405 10.39 -3.68 -12.67
N PRO A 406 10.34 -3.00 -13.83
CA PRO A 406 9.08 -2.61 -14.45
C PRO A 406 8.14 -3.80 -14.60
N THR A 407 6.84 -3.59 -14.37
CA THR A 407 5.82 -4.64 -14.45
C THR A 407 5.94 -5.44 -15.75
N PRO A 408 6.30 -6.73 -15.68
CA PRO A 408 6.68 -7.51 -16.87
C PRO A 408 5.50 -8.11 -17.62
N LEU A 409 4.35 -8.29 -16.93
CA LEU A 409 3.19 -8.98 -17.46
C LEU A 409 1.90 -8.44 -16.83
N PHE A 410 0.88 -8.20 -17.66
CA PHE A 410 -0.44 -7.75 -17.25
C PHE A 410 -1.49 -8.76 -17.68
N ILE A 411 -2.60 -8.87 -16.94
CA ILE A 411 -3.74 -9.72 -17.35
C ILE A 411 -4.30 -9.30 -18.73
N SER A 412 -4.20 -8.02 -19.08
CA SER A 412 -4.63 -7.50 -20.39
C SER A 412 -3.78 -7.99 -21.57
N ASP A 413 -2.60 -8.56 -21.32
CA ASP A 413 -1.77 -9.17 -22.37
C ASP A 413 -2.41 -10.48 -22.90
N PHE A 414 -3.24 -11.14 -22.07
CA PHE A 414 -4.04 -12.30 -22.45
C PHE A 414 -5.40 -11.86 -22.97
N LYS A 415 -5.53 -11.59 -24.28
CA LYS A 415 -6.75 -11.06 -24.90
C LYS A 415 -7.97 -11.97 -24.74
N TRP A 416 -7.77 -13.26 -24.52
CA TRP A 416 -8.80 -14.25 -24.26
C TRP A 416 -9.30 -14.26 -22.81
N ALA A 417 -8.51 -13.71 -21.86
CA ALA A 417 -8.90 -13.62 -20.45
C ALA A 417 -9.95 -12.51 -20.27
N LYS A 418 -11.12 -12.90 -19.76
CA LYS A 418 -12.25 -11.98 -19.57
C LYS A 418 -12.29 -11.35 -18.18
N SER A 419 -11.50 -11.86 -17.25
CA SER A 419 -11.39 -11.34 -15.90
C SER A 419 -10.25 -10.35 -15.77
N LYS A 420 -10.29 -9.57 -14.70
CA LYS A 420 -9.22 -8.64 -14.30
C LYS A 420 -8.41 -9.20 -13.13
N GLN A 421 -8.22 -10.53 -13.08
CA GLN A 421 -7.64 -11.18 -11.91
C GLN A 421 -6.47 -12.06 -12.35
N ALA A 422 -5.29 -11.55 -12.08
CA ALA A 422 -3.99 -12.12 -12.38
C ALA A 422 -3.50 -12.95 -11.18
N TYR A 423 -3.93 -14.21 -11.10
CA TYR A 423 -3.65 -15.08 -9.95
C TYR A 423 -2.29 -15.77 -10.04
N ALA A 424 -2.04 -16.71 -9.13
CA ALA A 424 -0.78 -17.41 -8.96
C ALA A 424 -0.14 -17.87 -10.27
N GLY A 425 1.17 -17.78 -10.33
CA GLY A 425 1.93 -18.20 -11.50
C GLY A 425 3.29 -18.79 -11.14
N HIS A 426 3.93 -19.40 -12.13
CA HIS A 426 5.24 -20.04 -12.00
C HIS A 426 6.10 -19.73 -13.23
N VAL A 427 7.37 -19.41 -13.01
CA VAL A 427 8.33 -19.11 -14.08
C VAL A 427 9.44 -20.15 -14.15
N VAL A 428 9.76 -20.58 -15.36
CA VAL A 428 10.91 -21.46 -15.64
C VAL A 428 11.69 -20.97 -16.83
N GLU A 429 12.99 -21.27 -16.85
CA GLU A 429 13.85 -21.09 -18.02
C GLU A 429 13.88 -22.41 -18.85
N ARG A 430 13.78 -22.29 -20.16
CA ARG A 430 13.99 -23.39 -21.10
C ARG A 430 14.55 -22.87 -22.41
N ASN A 431 15.72 -23.39 -22.82
CA ASN A 431 16.36 -23.09 -24.10
C ASN A 431 16.58 -21.58 -24.33
N GLY A 432 17.00 -20.85 -23.30
CA GLY A 432 17.26 -19.42 -23.36
C GLY A 432 16.02 -18.54 -23.38
N LYS A 433 14.84 -19.10 -23.08
CA LYS A 433 13.59 -18.39 -22.94
C LYS A 433 12.99 -18.61 -21.56
N TYR A 434 12.24 -17.62 -21.10
CA TYR A 434 11.51 -17.68 -19.83
C TYR A 434 10.02 -17.86 -20.11
N TYR A 435 9.42 -18.85 -19.51
CA TYR A 435 7.99 -19.19 -19.65
C TYR A 435 7.31 -18.94 -18.32
N TRP A 436 6.30 -18.09 -18.34
CA TRP A 436 5.48 -17.75 -17.18
C TRP A 436 4.08 -18.31 -17.34
N TYR A 437 3.77 -19.33 -16.55
CA TYR A 437 2.43 -19.92 -16.47
C TYR A 437 1.65 -19.17 -15.42
N VAL A 438 0.41 -18.77 -15.73
CA VAL A 438 -0.41 -17.90 -14.87
C VAL A 438 -1.84 -18.39 -14.83
N SER A 439 -2.46 -18.29 -13.65
CA SER A 439 -3.88 -18.51 -13.47
C SER A 439 -4.66 -17.24 -13.82
N THR A 440 -5.72 -17.41 -14.58
CA THR A 440 -6.68 -16.34 -14.84
C THR A 440 -8.05 -16.75 -14.32
N ASN A 441 -8.72 -15.91 -13.57
CA ASN A 441 -10.01 -16.22 -12.99
C ASN A 441 -11.03 -16.63 -14.08
N TRP A 442 -11.66 -17.80 -13.92
CA TRP A 442 -12.71 -18.37 -14.79
C TRP A 442 -12.27 -18.74 -16.20
N CYS A 443 -11.05 -18.47 -16.59
CA CYS A 443 -10.58 -18.69 -17.95
C CYS A 443 -9.57 -19.84 -18.09
N GLY A 444 -8.84 -20.19 -17.03
CA GLY A 444 -7.84 -21.27 -17.03
C GLY A 444 -6.40 -20.76 -16.91
N ILE A 445 -5.46 -21.63 -17.25
CA ILE A 445 -4.01 -21.37 -17.16
C ILE A 445 -3.48 -20.91 -18.51
N GLY A 446 -2.88 -19.74 -18.55
CA GLY A 446 -2.16 -19.17 -19.70
C GLY A 446 -0.66 -19.37 -19.61
N VAL A 447 0.04 -19.18 -20.72
CA VAL A 447 1.49 -19.20 -20.80
C VAL A 447 1.97 -17.92 -21.48
N ALA A 448 2.82 -17.17 -20.84
CA ALA A 448 3.54 -16.06 -21.45
C ALA A 448 5.03 -16.40 -21.62
N VAL A 449 5.66 -15.84 -22.63
CA VAL A 449 7.06 -16.10 -22.98
C VAL A 449 7.84 -14.79 -23.15
N SER A 450 9.10 -14.79 -22.73
CA SER A 450 10.05 -13.71 -22.94
C SER A 450 11.46 -14.23 -23.19
N ASP A 451 12.26 -13.47 -23.94
CA ASP A 451 13.71 -13.70 -24.09
C ASP A 451 14.52 -13.12 -22.90
N LYS A 452 13.86 -12.40 -21.98
CA LYS A 452 14.47 -11.80 -20.79
C LYS A 452 13.65 -12.14 -19.56
N ILE A 453 14.33 -12.49 -18.47
CA ILE A 453 13.70 -12.81 -17.19
C ILE A 453 12.87 -11.63 -16.63
N THR A 454 13.28 -10.41 -16.91
CA THR A 454 12.56 -9.18 -16.53
C THR A 454 11.44 -8.78 -17.51
N GLY A 455 11.18 -9.59 -18.51
CA GLY A 455 10.17 -9.29 -19.54
C GLY A 455 10.62 -8.24 -20.57
N PRO A 456 9.66 -7.66 -21.33
CA PRO A 456 8.21 -7.93 -21.25
C PRO A 456 7.87 -9.34 -21.72
N TYR A 457 6.86 -9.93 -21.09
CA TYR A 457 6.31 -11.23 -21.48
C TYR A 457 5.12 -11.05 -22.44
N HIS A 458 4.90 -12.04 -23.31
CA HIS A 458 3.84 -12.04 -24.30
C HIS A 458 3.08 -13.36 -24.24
N ASP A 459 1.76 -13.33 -24.40
CA ASP A 459 0.93 -14.53 -24.52
C ASP A 459 1.46 -15.45 -25.65
N ALA A 460 1.88 -16.64 -25.28
CA ALA A 460 2.52 -17.59 -26.20
C ALA A 460 1.52 -18.29 -27.13
N LEU A 461 0.24 -18.38 -26.74
CA LEU A 461 -0.74 -19.23 -27.43
C LEU A 461 -1.95 -18.46 -27.99
N GLY A 462 -2.26 -17.27 -27.49
CA GLY A 462 -3.51 -16.55 -27.78
C GLY A 462 -4.77 -17.25 -27.26
N LYS A 463 -4.60 -18.28 -26.41
CA LYS A 463 -5.65 -19.08 -25.77
C LYS A 463 -5.12 -19.71 -24.49
N PRO A 464 -5.96 -20.20 -23.56
CA PRO A 464 -5.47 -20.95 -22.40
C PRO A 464 -4.78 -22.25 -22.84
N LEU A 465 -3.74 -22.62 -22.11
CA LEU A 465 -3.10 -23.94 -22.18
C LEU A 465 -4.00 -25.02 -21.57
N LEU A 466 -4.57 -24.73 -20.40
CA LEU A 466 -5.47 -25.58 -19.65
C LEU A 466 -6.71 -24.81 -19.20
N THR A 467 -7.82 -25.53 -19.07
CA THR A 467 -9.11 -25.01 -18.64
C THR A 467 -9.76 -25.94 -17.61
N ASN A 468 -10.90 -25.54 -17.02
CA ASN A 468 -11.65 -26.44 -16.13
C ASN A 468 -12.12 -27.74 -16.80
N LYS A 469 -12.15 -27.83 -18.14
CA LYS A 469 -12.46 -29.07 -18.86
C LYS A 469 -11.35 -30.13 -18.72
N ASP A 470 -10.14 -29.68 -18.46
CA ASP A 470 -8.96 -30.52 -18.28
C ASP A 470 -8.83 -31.01 -16.83
N CYS A 471 -9.69 -30.55 -15.93
CA CYS A 471 -9.77 -30.95 -14.53
C CYS A 471 -10.91 -31.97 -14.35
N PHE A 472 -10.70 -33.19 -14.87
CA PHE A 472 -11.69 -34.24 -14.80
C PHE A 472 -12.08 -34.58 -13.34
N ASP A 473 -13.32 -35.01 -13.14
CA ASP A 473 -13.92 -35.31 -11.83
C ASP A 473 -14.03 -34.11 -10.85
N SER A 474 -13.69 -32.91 -11.29
CA SER A 474 -13.93 -31.68 -10.54
C SER A 474 -15.16 -30.95 -11.07
N LYS A 475 -16.06 -30.56 -10.15
CA LYS A 475 -17.20 -29.67 -10.44
C LYS A 475 -16.98 -28.25 -9.94
N HIS A 476 -15.80 -28.00 -9.40
CA HIS A 476 -15.45 -26.72 -8.81
C HIS A 476 -15.06 -25.72 -9.92
N SER A 477 -15.60 -24.49 -9.84
CA SER A 477 -15.36 -23.46 -10.86
C SER A 477 -13.92 -22.94 -10.90
N TRP A 478 -13.17 -23.18 -9.83
CA TRP A 478 -11.76 -22.78 -9.67
C TRP A 478 -10.79 -23.96 -9.87
N ALA A 479 -11.20 -25.05 -10.42
CA ALA A 479 -10.39 -26.27 -10.53
C ALA A 479 -9.08 -26.08 -11.28
N CYS A 480 -9.04 -25.17 -12.28
CA CYS A 480 -7.89 -24.96 -13.15
C CYS A 480 -7.13 -23.68 -12.78
N ILE A 481 -6.43 -23.72 -11.63
CA ILE A 481 -5.59 -22.64 -11.12
C ILE A 481 -4.24 -23.17 -10.62
N ASP A 482 -3.36 -22.26 -10.23
CA ASP A 482 -2.09 -22.45 -9.52
C ASP A 482 -1.14 -23.40 -10.23
N PRO A 483 -0.66 -23.05 -11.41
CA PRO A 483 0.31 -23.88 -12.12
C PRO A 483 1.66 -23.85 -11.43
N ALA A 484 2.24 -25.04 -11.20
CA ALA A 484 3.62 -25.24 -10.85
C ALA A 484 4.34 -26.01 -11.96
N ILE A 485 5.55 -25.61 -12.27
CA ILE A 485 6.37 -26.28 -13.26
C ILE A 485 7.57 -26.93 -12.59
N PHE A 486 7.82 -28.18 -12.91
CA PHE A 486 8.98 -28.91 -12.44
C PHE A 486 9.70 -29.56 -13.63
N ILE A 487 10.99 -29.29 -13.77
CA ILE A 487 11.84 -29.95 -14.76
C ILE A 487 12.68 -30.99 -14.02
N ASP A 488 12.47 -32.26 -14.34
CA ASP A 488 13.15 -33.35 -13.66
C ASP A 488 14.62 -33.51 -14.15
N ASP A 489 15.41 -34.32 -13.46
CA ASP A 489 16.83 -34.56 -13.73
C ASP A 489 17.07 -35.16 -15.15
N ASP A 490 16.07 -35.86 -15.70
CA ASP A 490 16.09 -36.37 -17.09
C ASP A 490 15.67 -35.32 -18.13
N ASN A 491 15.48 -34.05 -17.67
CA ASN A 491 15.07 -32.91 -18.47
C ASN A 491 13.61 -32.94 -18.93
N THR A 492 12.77 -33.83 -18.38
CA THR A 492 11.34 -33.90 -18.67
C THR A 492 10.59 -32.79 -17.91
N PRO A 493 9.88 -31.88 -18.59
CA PRO A 493 9.08 -30.84 -17.92
C PRO A 493 7.69 -31.36 -17.54
N TYR A 494 7.24 -31.03 -16.33
CA TYR A 494 5.93 -31.36 -15.81
C TYR A 494 5.21 -30.06 -15.40
N ILE A 495 3.90 -30.04 -15.60
CA ILE A 495 2.98 -29.05 -15.04
C ILE A 495 2.09 -29.71 -14.00
N ILE A 496 2.00 -29.11 -12.83
CA ILE A 496 1.15 -29.53 -11.70
C ILE A 496 0.20 -28.37 -11.40
N TRP A 497 -1.09 -28.61 -11.18
CA TRP A 497 -2.06 -27.55 -10.94
C TRP A 497 -3.30 -28.07 -10.21
N GLY A 498 -4.15 -27.17 -9.76
CA GLY A 498 -5.50 -27.49 -9.33
C GLY A 498 -5.95 -26.80 -8.07
N ASN A 499 -7.27 -26.89 -7.82
CA ASN A 499 -7.92 -26.51 -6.58
C ASN A 499 -8.82 -27.69 -6.15
N ARG A 500 -8.70 -28.10 -4.88
CA ARG A 500 -9.32 -29.29 -4.25
C ARG A 500 -8.96 -30.64 -4.90
N GLN A 501 -8.47 -30.63 -6.10
CA GLN A 501 -7.92 -31.78 -6.82
C GLN A 501 -6.60 -31.36 -7.44
N CYS A 502 -5.56 -32.14 -7.21
CA CYS A 502 -4.24 -31.91 -7.80
C CYS A 502 -4.06 -32.72 -9.08
N TYR A 503 -3.61 -32.10 -10.15
CA TYR A 503 -3.36 -32.72 -11.44
C TYR A 503 -1.91 -32.57 -11.85
N ILE A 504 -1.43 -33.49 -12.67
CA ILE A 504 -0.10 -33.48 -13.26
C ILE A 504 -0.14 -33.95 -14.71
N ALA A 505 0.64 -33.31 -15.57
CA ALA A 505 0.89 -33.74 -16.94
C ALA A 505 2.34 -33.44 -17.34
N ARG A 506 2.85 -34.14 -18.34
CA ARG A 506 4.10 -33.74 -19.00
C ARG A 506 3.82 -32.58 -19.97
N LEU A 507 4.81 -31.72 -20.12
CA LEU A 507 4.85 -30.73 -21.20
C LEU A 507 5.76 -31.24 -22.33
N LYS A 508 5.48 -30.82 -23.55
CA LYS A 508 6.44 -30.98 -24.66
C LYS A 508 7.62 -30.01 -24.48
N ASP A 509 8.70 -30.27 -25.17
CA ASP A 509 9.91 -29.41 -25.13
C ASP A 509 9.66 -27.96 -25.53
N ASN A 510 8.60 -27.68 -26.28
CA ASN A 510 8.20 -26.32 -26.62
C ASN A 510 7.56 -25.57 -25.47
N MET A 511 7.30 -26.20 -24.34
CA MET A 511 6.76 -25.66 -23.11
C MET A 511 5.34 -25.07 -23.21
N VAL A 512 4.65 -25.25 -24.33
CA VAL A 512 3.31 -24.67 -24.58
C VAL A 512 2.28 -25.72 -25.04
N GLU A 513 2.60 -26.99 -24.90
CA GLU A 513 1.71 -28.11 -25.22
C GLU A 513 1.84 -29.20 -24.16
N ILE A 514 0.70 -29.84 -23.85
CA ILE A 514 0.67 -31.03 -22.99
C ILE A 514 1.17 -32.24 -23.80
N ASP A 515 1.96 -33.09 -23.19
CA ASP A 515 2.48 -34.35 -23.73
C ASP A 515 1.89 -35.57 -23.00
N GLY A 516 0.95 -36.23 -23.64
CA GLY A 516 0.29 -37.43 -23.10
C GLY A 516 -0.90 -37.12 -22.18
N ASP A 517 -1.15 -38.02 -21.23
CA ASP A 517 -2.36 -38.00 -20.40
C ASP A 517 -2.19 -37.09 -19.17
N ILE A 518 -3.26 -36.40 -18.81
CA ILE A 518 -3.39 -35.72 -17.52
C ILE A 518 -3.73 -36.77 -16.45
N ARG A 519 -3.03 -36.75 -15.33
CA ARG A 519 -3.22 -37.64 -14.20
C ARG A 519 -3.57 -36.85 -12.94
N ARG A 520 -4.28 -37.49 -12.01
CA ARG A 520 -4.54 -36.93 -10.68
C ARG A 520 -3.45 -37.37 -9.71
N ILE A 521 -2.98 -36.43 -8.87
CA ILE A 521 -2.16 -36.70 -7.69
C ILE A 521 -3.10 -36.89 -6.51
N ASP A 522 -2.93 -37.99 -5.76
CA ASP A 522 -3.64 -38.25 -4.51
C ASP A 522 -2.63 -38.17 -3.35
N VAL A 523 -2.87 -37.22 -2.43
CA VAL A 523 -2.06 -37.02 -1.22
C VAL A 523 -2.73 -37.59 0.04
N GLY A 524 -3.88 -38.27 -0.10
CA GLY A 524 -4.65 -38.84 1.01
C GLY A 524 -5.62 -37.81 1.63
N LYS A 525 -6.19 -38.13 2.79
CA LYS A 525 -7.25 -37.35 3.45
C LYS A 525 -6.81 -36.62 4.70
N ASP A 526 -5.68 -36.97 5.29
CA ASP A 526 -5.24 -36.40 6.57
C ASP A 526 -4.81 -34.92 6.43
N PHE A 527 -4.19 -34.60 5.30
CA PHE A 527 -3.80 -33.24 4.92
C PHE A 527 -4.27 -32.99 3.49
N PRO A 528 -5.58 -32.69 3.29
CA PRO A 528 -6.16 -32.63 1.96
C PRO A 528 -5.54 -31.49 1.15
N PHE A 529 -5.36 -31.74 -0.15
CA PHE A 529 -4.93 -30.73 -1.09
C PHE A 529 -6.06 -29.71 -1.29
N GLU A 530 -5.77 -28.41 -1.02
CA GLU A 530 -6.67 -27.31 -1.39
C GLU A 530 -6.21 -26.68 -2.70
N GLU A 531 -4.97 -26.13 -2.76
CA GLU A 531 -4.41 -25.47 -3.95
C GLU A 531 -2.88 -25.29 -3.84
N ALA A 532 -2.28 -24.45 -4.69
CA ALA A 532 -0.90 -23.96 -4.58
C ALA A 532 0.15 -25.07 -4.56
N PRO A 533 0.21 -26.00 -5.53
CA PRO A 533 1.23 -27.02 -5.55
C PRO A 533 2.62 -26.43 -5.84
N TRP A 534 3.65 -26.98 -5.19
CA TRP A 534 5.05 -26.72 -5.50
C TRP A 534 5.85 -28.02 -5.39
N VAL A 535 6.68 -28.32 -6.39
CA VAL A 535 7.51 -29.54 -6.38
C VAL A 535 8.98 -29.15 -6.32
N HIS A 536 9.71 -29.84 -5.45
CA HIS A 536 11.18 -29.83 -5.43
C HIS A 536 11.73 -31.22 -5.13
N LYS A 537 13.04 -31.38 -5.29
CA LYS A 537 13.74 -32.64 -5.09
C LYS A 537 14.86 -32.47 -4.06
N TYR A 538 14.96 -33.39 -3.12
CA TYR A 538 16.03 -33.42 -2.12
C TYR A 538 16.42 -34.88 -1.83
N ASN A 539 17.73 -35.18 -1.88
CA ASN A 539 18.26 -36.52 -1.64
C ASN A 539 17.55 -37.63 -2.42
N GLY A 540 17.24 -37.38 -3.71
CA GLY A 540 16.59 -38.32 -4.61
C GLY A 540 15.11 -38.57 -4.35
N LYS A 541 14.47 -37.85 -3.40
CA LYS A 541 13.03 -37.90 -3.12
C LYS A 541 12.36 -36.66 -3.69
N TYR A 542 11.11 -36.84 -4.12
CA TYR A 542 10.24 -35.73 -4.55
C TYR A 542 9.41 -35.26 -3.37
N TYR A 543 9.27 -33.95 -3.27
CA TYR A 543 8.45 -33.27 -2.28
C TYR A 543 7.42 -32.42 -3.00
N LEU A 544 6.16 -32.67 -2.71
CA LEU A 544 5.04 -31.84 -3.14
C LEU A 544 4.56 -31.05 -1.91
N THR A 545 4.80 -29.74 -1.88
CA THR A 545 4.24 -28.83 -0.89
C THR A 545 3.01 -28.14 -1.47
N TYR A 546 2.00 -27.87 -0.64
CA TYR A 546 0.72 -27.38 -1.10
C TYR A 546 -0.06 -26.71 0.05
N ALA A 547 -1.03 -25.86 -0.30
CA ALA A 547 -2.00 -25.35 0.65
C ALA A 547 -3.01 -26.43 1.04
N SER A 548 -3.32 -26.52 2.34
CA SER A 548 -4.21 -27.52 2.90
C SER A 548 -5.23 -26.92 3.86
N GLY A 549 -6.51 -27.21 3.64
CA GLY A 549 -7.64 -26.73 4.43
C GLY A 549 -7.99 -25.26 4.15
N PHE A 550 -8.93 -24.70 4.91
CA PHE A 550 -9.30 -23.30 4.81
C PHE A 550 -9.76 -22.77 6.18
N PRO A 551 -9.15 -21.70 6.75
CA PRO A 551 -7.96 -20.98 6.23
C PRO A 551 -6.76 -21.90 6.04
N GLU A 552 -5.93 -21.59 5.04
CA GLU A 552 -4.91 -22.48 4.52
C GLU A 552 -3.67 -22.58 5.40
N LYS A 553 -3.13 -23.79 5.51
CA LYS A 553 -1.81 -24.11 6.06
C LYS A 553 -0.96 -24.74 4.96
N ILE A 554 0.34 -24.74 5.10
CA ILE A 554 1.21 -25.47 4.17
C ILE A 554 1.45 -26.88 4.67
N ALA A 555 0.98 -27.86 3.89
CA ALA A 555 1.25 -29.27 4.03
C ALA A 555 2.27 -29.76 2.98
N TYR A 556 2.77 -30.97 3.15
CA TYR A 556 3.60 -31.63 2.15
C TYR A 556 3.42 -33.14 2.09
N ALA A 557 3.73 -33.68 0.93
CA ALA A 557 3.81 -35.12 0.68
C ALA A 557 5.16 -35.47 0.04
N MET A 558 5.60 -36.73 0.22
CA MET A 558 6.84 -37.26 -0.34
C MET A 558 6.55 -38.44 -1.26
N ALA A 559 7.37 -38.60 -2.29
CA ALA A 559 7.33 -39.74 -3.21
C ALA A 559 8.73 -40.15 -3.71
N ASP A 560 8.84 -41.39 -4.25
CA ASP A 560 10.03 -41.86 -4.95
C ASP A 560 10.02 -41.51 -6.44
N SER A 561 8.88 -41.13 -6.97
CA SER A 561 8.66 -40.69 -8.36
C SER A 561 7.76 -39.48 -8.41
N ILE A 562 7.98 -38.61 -9.41
CA ILE A 562 7.16 -37.43 -9.64
C ILE A 562 5.67 -37.80 -9.87
N THR A 563 5.38 -38.96 -10.38
CA THR A 563 4.02 -39.46 -10.59
C THR A 563 3.44 -40.21 -9.38
N GLY A 564 4.17 -40.27 -8.27
CA GLY A 564 3.77 -40.96 -7.03
C GLY A 564 4.09 -42.42 -6.98
N PRO A 565 3.52 -43.20 -6.03
CA PRO A 565 2.50 -42.73 -5.10
C PRO A 565 3.04 -41.71 -4.08
N TRP A 566 2.22 -40.71 -3.74
CA TRP A 566 2.55 -39.68 -2.77
C TRP A 566 2.08 -40.06 -1.37
N THR A 567 2.87 -39.72 -0.37
CA THR A 567 2.55 -39.95 1.04
C THR A 567 2.62 -38.64 1.80
N ALA A 568 1.49 -38.16 2.29
CA ALA A 568 1.42 -36.94 3.12
C ALA A 568 2.23 -37.12 4.41
N LYS A 569 2.92 -36.06 4.84
CA LYS A 569 3.82 -36.07 6.00
C LYS A 569 3.39 -35.13 7.11
N GLY A 570 2.67 -34.08 6.81
CA GLY A 570 2.18 -33.14 7.83
C GLY A 570 2.19 -31.69 7.39
N ILE A 571 1.86 -30.84 8.33
CA ILE A 571 1.91 -29.38 8.19
C ILE A 571 3.33 -28.90 8.49
N ILE A 572 3.88 -28.05 7.64
CA ILE A 572 5.20 -27.42 7.84
C ILE A 572 5.07 -25.93 8.20
N SER A 573 3.99 -25.26 7.79
CA SER A 573 3.75 -23.88 8.18
C SER A 573 2.27 -23.68 8.49
N GLU A 574 2.01 -23.05 9.63
CA GLU A 574 0.68 -22.70 10.09
C GLU A 574 0.19 -21.40 9.39
N ILE A 575 -1.07 -21.03 9.64
CA ILE A 575 -1.66 -19.81 9.11
C ILE A 575 -0.76 -18.61 9.46
N ALA A 576 -0.39 -17.85 8.45
CA ALA A 576 0.52 -16.72 8.60
C ALA A 576 -0.25 -15.38 8.63
N GLY A 577 -0.34 -14.79 9.80
CA GLY A 577 -0.95 -13.48 9.98
C GLY A 577 -2.45 -13.50 9.71
N ASN A 578 -2.92 -12.55 8.93
CA ASN A 578 -4.35 -12.33 8.65
C ASN A 578 -4.78 -12.81 7.24
N SER A 579 -3.93 -13.53 6.55
CA SER A 579 -4.30 -14.13 5.26
C SER A 579 -5.09 -15.41 5.48
N ASN A 580 -6.13 -15.61 4.70
CA ASN A 580 -6.89 -16.86 4.66
C ASN A 580 -6.34 -17.85 3.62
N THR A 581 -5.39 -17.41 2.79
CA THR A 581 -4.64 -18.23 1.82
C THR A 581 -3.15 -18.16 2.09
N THR A 582 -2.40 -19.17 1.58
CA THR A 582 -0.95 -19.19 1.59
C THR A 582 -0.43 -20.02 0.41
N HIS A 583 0.72 -19.64 -0.17
CA HIS A 583 1.24 -20.24 -1.39
C HIS A 583 2.74 -20.53 -1.22
N PRO A 584 3.20 -21.79 -1.22
CA PRO A 584 4.60 -22.13 -0.99
C PRO A 584 5.43 -22.00 -2.26
N ALA A 585 6.69 -21.57 -2.10
CA ALA A 585 7.74 -21.74 -3.09
C ALA A 585 9.04 -22.11 -2.37
N ILE A 586 9.74 -23.14 -2.85
CA ILE A 586 10.93 -23.68 -2.20
C ILE A 586 12.08 -23.74 -3.19
N VAL A 587 13.25 -23.27 -2.78
CA VAL A 587 14.44 -23.27 -3.60
C VAL A 587 15.71 -23.47 -2.77
N ASN A 588 16.72 -24.11 -3.36
CA ASN A 588 18.07 -24.07 -2.83
C ASN A 588 18.81 -22.89 -3.46
N TYR A 589 19.35 -22.01 -2.62
CA TYR A 589 20.11 -20.84 -3.04
C TYR A 589 21.34 -20.67 -2.15
N ASN A 590 22.54 -20.65 -2.74
CA ASN A 590 23.82 -20.57 -2.03
C ASN A 590 23.94 -21.64 -0.90
N ASP A 591 23.62 -22.89 -1.23
CA ASP A 591 23.61 -24.05 -0.31
C ASP A 591 22.63 -23.93 0.88
N GLN A 592 21.70 -22.99 0.81
CA GLN A 592 20.64 -22.83 1.79
C GLN A 592 19.27 -23.15 1.17
N TRP A 593 18.47 -23.95 1.86
CA TRP A 593 17.08 -24.15 1.50
C TRP A 593 16.24 -22.99 2.02
N LEU A 594 15.51 -22.36 1.13
CA LEU A 594 14.63 -21.23 1.42
C LEU A 594 13.19 -21.61 1.11
N PHE A 595 12.30 -21.17 1.98
CA PHE A 595 10.86 -21.28 1.85
C PHE A 595 10.29 -19.87 1.71
N PHE A 596 9.53 -19.66 0.66
CA PHE A 596 8.77 -18.42 0.43
C PHE A 596 7.29 -18.74 0.54
N SER A 597 6.53 -17.82 1.11
CA SER A 597 5.08 -17.81 1.09
C SER A 597 4.55 -16.39 1.21
N HIS A 598 3.26 -16.21 1.48
CA HIS A 598 2.73 -14.89 1.78
C HIS A 598 1.93 -14.91 3.07
N ASN A 599 1.74 -13.73 3.66
CA ASN A 599 0.90 -13.48 4.82
C ASN A 599 0.12 -12.17 4.66
N GLY A 600 -0.72 -11.82 5.62
CA GLY A 600 -1.43 -10.55 5.69
C GLY A 600 -0.84 -9.60 6.74
N ALA A 601 0.48 -9.55 6.89
CA ALA A 601 1.13 -8.79 7.95
C ALA A 601 1.47 -7.33 7.59
N LEU A 602 1.32 -6.96 6.33
CA LEU A 602 1.50 -5.57 5.90
C LEU A 602 0.22 -4.77 6.15
N ARG A 603 0.27 -3.45 5.95
CA ARG A 603 -0.87 -2.53 6.11
C ARG A 603 -2.15 -3.09 5.48
N ASP A 604 -3.27 -2.96 6.15
CA ASP A 604 -4.57 -3.48 5.70
C ASP A 604 -4.59 -4.98 5.34
N GLY A 605 -3.54 -5.72 5.78
CA GLY A 605 -3.34 -7.10 5.42
C GLY A 605 -4.53 -8.00 5.73
N ASP A 606 -4.96 -8.73 4.71
CA ASP A 606 -6.01 -9.74 4.75
C ASP A 606 -5.80 -10.74 3.59
N GLY A 607 -6.80 -11.53 3.26
CA GLY A 607 -6.71 -12.47 2.12
C GLY A 607 -6.60 -11.81 0.74
N GLY A 608 -6.91 -10.54 0.61
CA GLY A 608 -6.81 -9.76 -0.65
C GLY A 608 -5.71 -8.69 -0.65
N HIS A 609 -4.97 -8.55 0.46
CA HIS A 609 -3.85 -7.62 0.64
C HIS A 609 -2.70 -8.37 1.30
N ARG A 610 -2.04 -9.21 0.52
CA ARG A 610 -1.03 -10.17 0.99
C ARG A 610 0.38 -9.60 0.85
N SER A 611 1.35 -10.24 1.50
CA SER A 611 2.75 -9.80 1.47
C SER A 611 3.69 -11.00 1.52
N VAL A 612 4.65 -11.07 0.59
CA VAL A 612 5.61 -12.16 0.50
C VAL A 612 6.59 -12.15 1.67
N ILE A 613 6.78 -13.32 2.25
CA ILE A 613 7.75 -13.61 3.29
C ILE A 613 8.75 -14.68 2.84
N ALA A 614 9.92 -14.73 3.48
CA ALA A 614 10.93 -15.75 3.25
C ALA A 614 11.50 -16.26 4.57
N GLU A 615 11.66 -17.59 4.68
CA GLU A 615 12.22 -18.26 5.86
C GLU A 615 13.32 -19.24 5.46
N GLN A 616 14.25 -19.51 6.36
CA GLN A 616 15.15 -20.65 6.19
C GLN A 616 14.40 -21.96 6.43
N MET A 617 14.65 -22.95 5.56
CA MET A 617 14.08 -24.28 5.67
C MET A 617 15.18 -25.29 5.95
N ALA A 618 14.87 -26.33 6.74
CA ALA A 618 15.79 -27.42 7.03
C ALA A 618 15.06 -28.76 7.05
N TYR A 619 15.82 -29.83 6.82
CA TYR A 619 15.35 -31.19 6.90
C TYR A 619 15.80 -31.88 8.20
N ASN A 620 15.01 -32.84 8.64
CA ASN A 620 15.41 -33.80 9.65
C ASN A 620 16.34 -34.88 9.02
N ALA A 621 16.99 -35.69 9.85
CA ALA A 621 17.88 -36.74 9.40
C ALA A 621 17.17 -37.82 8.54
N ASP A 622 15.87 -38.00 8.72
CA ASP A 622 15.02 -38.92 7.96
C ASP A 622 14.50 -38.29 6.63
N GLY A 623 14.90 -37.09 6.31
CA GLY A 623 14.47 -36.36 5.13
C GLY A 623 13.14 -35.61 5.27
N THR A 624 12.44 -35.71 6.40
CA THR A 624 11.24 -34.91 6.63
C THR A 624 11.58 -33.41 6.81
N ILE A 625 10.67 -32.50 6.40
CA ILE A 625 10.86 -31.06 6.55
C ILE A 625 10.58 -30.67 8.01
N LYS A 626 11.46 -29.85 8.60
CA LYS A 626 11.22 -29.25 9.92
C LYS A 626 10.11 -28.17 9.81
N PRO A 627 9.30 -27.98 10.88
CA PRO A 627 8.33 -26.89 10.92
C PRO A 627 8.98 -25.54 10.63
N ILE A 628 8.28 -24.71 9.85
CA ILE A 628 8.74 -23.39 9.39
C ILE A 628 7.80 -22.32 9.98
N PRO A 629 8.03 -21.82 11.19
CA PRO A 629 7.23 -20.74 11.75
C PRO A 629 7.53 -19.43 11.00
N PRO A 630 6.50 -18.68 10.56
CA PRO A 630 6.71 -17.35 10.01
C PRO A 630 7.27 -16.40 11.07
N THR A 631 8.40 -15.74 10.77
CA THR A 631 9.07 -14.80 11.67
C THR A 631 9.14 -13.39 11.07
N THR A 632 9.30 -12.38 11.90
CA THR A 632 9.56 -11.02 11.43
C THR A 632 10.99 -10.85 10.90
N ARG A 633 11.92 -11.69 11.35
CA ARG A 633 13.29 -11.68 10.86
C ARG A 633 13.40 -12.26 9.45
N GLY A 634 12.76 -13.40 9.20
CA GLY A 634 12.90 -14.11 7.95
C GLY A 634 14.35 -14.46 7.63
N VAL A 635 14.76 -14.16 6.41
CA VAL A 635 16.14 -14.36 5.89
C VAL A 635 16.99 -13.09 5.95
N SER A 636 16.46 -11.98 6.46
CA SER A 636 17.13 -10.67 6.54
C SER A 636 17.53 -10.33 7.98
N ALA A 637 18.47 -9.39 8.16
CA ALA A 637 18.83 -8.90 9.49
C ALA A 637 17.79 -7.91 10.03
N LEU A 638 17.43 -8.03 11.31
CA LEU A 638 16.53 -7.12 12.01
C LEU A 638 17.18 -5.78 12.40
N GLY A 639 16.34 -4.76 12.47
CA GLY A 639 16.57 -3.46 13.08
C GLY A 639 15.22 -2.85 13.47
N ASN A 640 15.21 -1.62 14.00
CA ASN A 640 13.97 -0.88 14.12
C ASN A 640 13.46 -0.46 12.74
N PRO A 641 12.13 -0.60 12.43
CA PRO A 641 11.08 -1.13 13.29
C PRO A 641 11.17 -2.64 13.50
N VAL A 642 10.64 -3.14 14.62
CA VAL A 642 10.70 -4.56 14.98
C VAL A 642 9.54 -5.39 14.48
N LEU A 643 8.44 -4.75 14.09
CA LEU A 643 7.27 -5.41 13.52
C LEU A 643 7.10 -5.04 12.05
N PRO A 644 6.57 -5.95 11.22
CA PRO A 644 6.31 -5.67 9.82
C PRO A 644 5.05 -4.83 9.64
N GLY A 645 5.08 -3.90 8.68
CA GLY A 645 3.94 -3.03 8.37
C GLY A 645 3.77 -1.85 9.33
N PHE A 646 2.57 -1.28 9.37
CA PHE A 646 2.26 -0.12 10.19
C PHE A 646 1.51 -0.52 11.45
N HIS A 647 2.17 -0.28 12.57
CA HIS A 647 1.69 -0.57 13.91
C HIS A 647 2.00 0.58 14.83
N ALA A 648 1.09 0.92 15.72
CA ALA A 648 1.23 2.03 16.65
C ALA A 648 0.86 1.67 18.08
N ASP A 649 1.12 2.58 19.01
CA ASP A 649 0.67 2.50 20.39
C ASP A 649 0.99 1.13 21.03
N PRO A 650 2.27 0.68 20.98
CA PRO A 650 2.62 -0.68 21.36
C PRO A 650 2.55 -0.90 22.86
N GLU A 651 1.94 -1.99 23.24
CA GLU A 651 1.98 -2.55 24.59
C GLU A 651 2.85 -3.81 24.62
N ILE A 652 3.84 -3.87 25.48
CA ILE A 652 4.69 -5.05 25.68
C ILE A 652 4.39 -5.75 27.00
N LEU A 653 4.16 -7.06 26.92
CA LEU A 653 3.92 -7.93 28.07
C LEU A 653 4.95 -9.08 28.10
N TYR A 654 5.55 -9.36 29.26
CA TYR A 654 6.27 -10.62 29.49
C TYR A 654 5.34 -11.62 30.19
N SER A 655 5.11 -12.77 29.56
CA SER A 655 4.31 -13.83 30.15
C SER A 655 5.16 -14.77 31.00
N ASN A 656 4.86 -14.85 32.30
CA ASN A 656 5.48 -15.81 33.21
C ASN A 656 5.08 -17.25 32.90
N LYS A 657 3.93 -17.45 32.23
CA LYS A 657 3.44 -18.76 31.80
C LYS A 657 4.28 -19.30 30.63
N THR A 658 4.46 -18.52 29.58
CA THR A 658 5.10 -18.96 28.34
C THR A 658 6.60 -18.65 28.27
N LYS A 659 7.10 -17.76 29.15
CA LYS A 659 8.47 -17.24 29.14
C LYS A 659 8.84 -16.51 27.85
N LYS A 660 7.85 -15.85 27.25
CA LYS A 660 7.99 -15.03 26.04
C LYS A 660 7.49 -13.60 26.28
N TYR A 661 7.97 -12.68 25.47
CA TYR A 661 7.45 -11.32 25.34
C TYR A 661 6.33 -11.32 24.30
N TYR A 662 5.34 -10.46 24.50
CA TYR A 662 4.22 -10.26 23.57
C TYR A 662 4.04 -8.78 23.32
N ILE A 663 3.86 -8.38 22.06
CA ILE A 663 3.48 -7.01 21.66
C ILE A 663 2.07 -7.05 21.08
N TYR A 664 1.22 -6.18 21.59
CA TYR A 664 -0.09 -5.82 21.07
C TYR A 664 0.00 -4.38 20.56
N SER A 665 -0.66 -4.05 19.45
CA SER A 665 -0.53 -2.72 18.87
C SER A 665 -1.76 -2.31 18.09
N THR A 666 -2.00 -1.01 17.98
CA THR A 666 -2.96 -0.44 17.03
C THR A 666 -2.53 -0.78 15.63
N THR A 667 -3.44 -1.25 14.78
CA THR A 667 -3.17 -1.49 13.36
C THR A 667 -3.34 -0.21 12.58
N ASP A 668 -2.27 0.27 11.98
CA ASP A 668 -2.21 1.48 11.16
C ASP A 668 -2.27 1.16 9.64
N GLY A 669 -2.13 2.19 8.81
CA GLY A 669 -2.16 2.09 7.36
C GLY A 669 -3.54 2.30 6.74
N LYS A 670 -4.56 2.66 7.55
CA LYS A 670 -5.93 2.90 7.10
C LYS A 670 -6.30 4.37 7.15
N PRO A 671 -6.95 4.90 6.10
CA PRO A 671 -7.53 6.25 6.16
C PRO A 671 -8.56 6.37 7.30
N GLY A 672 -8.63 7.53 7.92
CA GLY A 672 -9.66 7.84 8.91
C GLY A 672 -9.48 7.19 10.28
N TRP A 673 -8.26 6.77 10.62
CA TRP A 673 -7.92 6.18 11.93
C TRP A 673 -8.61 4.84 12.22
N GLY A 674 -8.92 4.06 11.19
CA GLY A 674 -9.75 2.88 11.25
C GLY A 674 -9.01 1.57 11.46
N GLY A 675 -8.42 1.30 12.62
CA GLY A 675 -7.98 -0.05 13.00
C GLY A 675 -9.16 -0.89 13.50
N TYR A 676 -9.32 -2.12 13.00
CA TYR A 676 -10.37 -3.05 13.44
C TYR A 676 -9.83 -4.22 14.24
N LYS A 677 -8.51 -4.48 14.19
CA LYS A 677 -7.90 -5.71 14.73
C LYS A 677 -6.67 -5.39 15.54
N TYR A 678 -6.42 -6.18 16.57
CA TYR A 678 -5.12 -6.27 17.19
C TYR A 678 -4.44 -7.55 16.73
N TYR A 679 -3.27 -7.41 16.12
CA TYR A 679 -2.33 -8.49 15.94
C TYR A 679 -1.51 -8.66 17.21
N VAL A 680 -1.12 -9.89 17.50
CA VAL A 680 -0.22 -10.18 18.60
C VAL A 680 1.06 -10.83 18.06
N TYR A 681 2.19 -10.32 18.49
CA TYR A 681 3.51 -10.82 18.14
C TYR A 681 4.20 -11.35 19.39
N SER A 682 4.85 -12.51 19.30
CA SER A 682 5.62 -13.06 20.40
C SER A 682 7.11 -13.18 20.09
N SER A 683 7.94 -13.06 21.12
CA SER A 683 9.39 -13.22 21.03
C SER A 683 9.97 -13.84 22.30
N PRO A 684 10.93 -14.78 22.21
CA PRO A 684 11.63 -15.28 23.38
C PRO A 684 12.67 -14.28 23.92
N ASP A 685 13.14 -13.33 23.11
CA ASP A 685 14.33 -12.52 23.39
C ASP A 685 14.25 -11.05 22.93
N MET A 686 13.08 -10.61 22.42
CA MET A 686 12.82 -9.29 21.81
C MET A 686 13.59 -9.03 20.50
N LYS A 687 14.23 -10.04 19.92
CA LYS A 687 15.00 -9.93 18.69
C LYS A 687 14.23 -10.46 17.49
N GLU A 688 13.64 -11.62 17.64
CA GLU A 688 12.82 -12.28 16.62
C GLU A 688 11.38 -12.33 17.06
N TRP A 689 10.46 -11.86 16.23
CA TRP A 689 9.04 -11.79 16.53
C TRP A 689 8.25 -12.71 15.60
N THR A 690 7.39 -13.51 16.19
CA THR A 690 6.46 -14.40 15.48
C THR A 690 5.08 -13.78 15.52
N ASN A 691 4.41 -13.69 14.38
CA ASN A 691 3.02 -13.28 14.31
C ASN A 691 2.13 -14.45 14.79
N GLU A 692 1.49 -14.28 15.93
CA GLU A 692 0.59 -15.29 16.55
C GLU A 692 -0.85 -15.18 16.02
N GLY A 693 -1.13 -14.21 15.16
CA GLY A 693 -2.45 -13.97 14.59
C GLY A 693 -3.21 -12.82 15.21
N VAL A 694 -4.53 -12.83 15.06
CA VAL A 694 -5.44 -11.77 15.54
C VAL A 694 -5.91 -12.09 16.96
N ALA A 695 -5.61 -11.18 17.88
CA ALA A 695 -6.05 -11.30 19.28
C ALA A 695 -7.51 -10.88 19.47
N LEU A 696 -7.95 -9.82 18.77
CA LEU A 696 -9.28 -9.24 18.87
C LEU A 696 -9.67 -8.52 17.57
N ASP A 697 -10.92 -8.65 17.12
CA ASP A 697 -11.43 -8.11 15.84
C ASP A 697 -12.79 -7.43 16.03
N ALA A 698 -12.82 -6.10 15.93
CA ALA A 698 -14.06 -5.30 16.02
C ALA A 698 -14.84 -5.25 14.68
N SER A 699 -14.34 -5.85 13.60
CA SER A 699 -15.12 -6.01 12.37
C SER A 699 -16.10 -7.20 12.41
N THR A 700 -16.11 -7.93 13.53
CA THR A 700 -16.94 -9.10 13.81
C THR A 700 -17.82 -8.82 15.04
N ASP A 701 -18.60 -9.79 15.44
CA ASP A 701 -19.41 -9.77 16.67
C ASP A 701 -18.62 -10.06 17.97
N GLN A 702 -17.28 -10.14 17.89
CA GLN A 702 -16.43 -10.34 19.07
C GLN A 702 -16.53 -9.17 20.06
N ILE A 703 -16.85 -7.97 19.61
CA ILE A 703 -17.05 -6.80 20.45
C ILE A 703 -18.46 -6.26 20.18
N PRO A 704 -19.49 -6.72 20.91
CA PRO A 704 -20.88 -6.43 20.56
C PRO A 704 -21.32 -4.97 20.72
N TRP A 705 -20.51 -4.12 21.36
CA TRP A 705 -20.81 -2.71 21.62
C TRP A 705 -20.01 -1.73 20.75
N ALA A 706 -19.02 -2.22 19.98
CA ALA A 706 -18.13 -1.36 19.17
C ALA A 706 -18.09 -1.81 17.71
N ASP A 707 -17.88 -0.85 16.81
CA ASP A 707 -17.85 -1.06 15.35
C ASP A 707 -16.51 -0.76 14.70
N GLY A 708 -15.46 -0.49 15.47
CA GLY A 708 -14.12 -0.26 14.95
C GLY A 708 -13.27 0.67 15.77
N ASN A 709 -12.18 1.14 15.14
CA ASN A 709 -11.18 2.02 15.73
C ASN A 709 -10.66 1.50 17.07
N LEU A 710 -10.13 0.26 17.06
CA LEU A 710 -9.42 -0.32 18.18
C LEU A 710 -8.07 0.39 18.30
N TRP A 711 -7.89 1.16 19.40
CA TRP A 711 -6.69 1.96 19.63
C TRP A 711 -6.06 1.62 20.97
N ALA A 712 -4.72 1.80 21.01
CA ALA A 712 -3.87 1.81 22.20
C ALA A 712 -4.24 0.72 23.21
N PRO A 713 -3.86 -0.54 22.93
CA PRO A 713 -4.10 -1.65 23.83
C PRO A 713 -3.23 -1.57 25.08
N ALA A 714 -3.72 -2.11 26.20
CA ALA A 714 -2.93 -2.43 27.39
C ALA A 714 -3.17 -3.87 27.81
N ALA A 715 -2.15 -4.59 28.22
CA ALA A 715 -2.24 -6.02 28.52
C ALA A 715 -1.69 -6.37 29.91
N GLN A 716 -2.40 -7.26 30.63
CA GLN A 716 -1.95 -7.75 31.93
C GLN A 716 -2.07 -9.26 32.06
N GLU A 717 -1.02 -9.89 32.60
CA GLU A 717 -1.06 -11.30 33.03
C GLU A 717 -1.33 -11.37 34.52
N VAL A 718 -2.37 -12.10 34.92
CA VAL A 718 -2.75 -12.27 36.32
C VAL A 718 -2.75 -13.74 36.71
N LYS A 719 -1.88 -14.12 37.67
CA LYS A 719 -1.85 -15.45 38.23
C LYS A 719 -3.06 -15.67 39.13
N GLN A 720 -3.83 -16.70 38.85
CA GLN A 720 -5.02 -17.08 39.62
C GLN A 720 -4.67 -17.87 40.88
N LYS A 721 -5.62 -17.99 41.79
CA LYS A 721 -5.44 -18.74 43.06
C LYS A 721 -5.16 -20.24 42.85
N ASP A 722 -5.66 -20.83 41.78
CA ASP A 722 -5.42 -22.22 41.39
C ASP A 722 -4.09 -22.45 40.69
N GLY A 723 -3.29 -21.37 40.48
CA GLY A 723 -2.02 -21.41 39.80
C GLY A 723 -2.06 -21.19 38.29
N SER A 724 -3.24 -21.15 37.67
CA SER A 724 -3.44 -20.80 36.26
C SER A 724 -3.18 -19.30 36.03
N TYR A 725 -3.18 -18.90 34.79
CA TYR A 725 -3.01 -17.50 34.39
C TYR A 725 -4.17 -17.06 33.51
N LYS A 726 -4.64 -15.83 33.74
CA LYS A 726 -5.58 -15.11 32.93
C LYS A 726 -4.89 -13.89 32.33
N TYR A 727 -5.26 -13.55 31.08
CA TYR A 727 -4.76 -12.39 30.34
C TYR A 727 -5.93 -11.44 30.14
N PHE A 728 -5.68 -10.16 30.37
CA PHE A 728 -6.63 -9.07 30.20
C PHE A 728 -6.09 -8.12 29.17
N LEU A 729 -6.86 -7.84 28.13
CA LEU A 729 -6.55 -6.90 27.06
C LEU A 729 -7.57 -5.76 27.13
N TYR A 730 -7.08 -4.58 27.51
CA TYR A 730 -7.89 -3.35 27.54
C TYR A 730 -7.67 -2.58 26.26
N TYR A 731 -8.69 -1.85 25.81
CA TYR A 731 -8.65 -1.17 24.53
C TYR A 731 -9.65 -0.02 24.46
N SER A 732 -9.37 0.94 23.58
CA SER A 732 -10.31 2.01 23.23
C SER A 732 -11.01 1.69 21.92
N ALA A 733 -12.33 1.90 21.83
CA ALA A 733 -13.09 1.61 20.63
C ALA A 733 -14.22 2.64 20.40
N ASN A 734 -14.65 2.76 19.13
CA ASN A 734 -15.86 3.51 18.79
C ASN A 734 -17.09 2.67 19.17
N PRO A 735 -18.03 3.22 19.97
CA PRO A 735 -19.28 2.52 20.20
C PRO A 735 -20.16 2.53 18.95
N ILE A 736 -20.95 1.47 18.76
CA ILE A 736 -21.98 1.38 17.69
C ILE A 736 -22.98 2.54 17.82
N GLU A 737 -23.34 2.89 19.03
CA GLU A 737 -24.13 4.08 19.31
C GLU A 737 -23.28 5.34 19.16
N LYS A 738 -23.86 6.40 18.61
CA LYS A 738 -23.16 7.68 18.45
C LYS A 738 -22.66 8.19 19.81
N GLY A 739 -21.37 8.48 19.90
CA GLY A 739 -20.77 8.98 21.13
C GLY A 739 -19.26 9.11 21.02
N GLY A 740 -18.61 9.53 22.10
CA GLY A 740 -17.15 9.50 22.22
C GLY A 740 -16.64 8.07 22.40
N LYS A 741 -15.33 7.87 22.18
CA LYS A 741 -14.70 6.57 22.46
C LYS A 741 -14.91 6.10 23.88
N LYS A 742 -15.00 4.79 24.04
CA LYS A 742 -15.14 4.08 25.31
C LYS A 742 -14.01 3.07 25.47
N ILE A 743 -13.73 2.67 26.70
CA ILE A 743 -12.72 1.67 27.02
C ILE A 743 -13.41 0.36 27.39
N GLY A 744 -13.00 -0.71 26.72
CA GLY A 744 -13.41 -2.08 26.98
C GLY A 744 -12.29 -2.95 27.56
N VAL A 745 -12.64 -4.17 27.94
CA VAL A 745 -11.71 -5.21 28.37
C VAL A 745 -12.13 -6.57 27.82
N ALA A 746 -11.18 -7.31 27.28
CA ALA A 746 -11.35 -8.69 26.85
C ALA A 746 -10.41 -9.63 27.61
N MET A 747 -10.76 -10.90 27.74
CA MET A 747 -10.05 -11.87 28.57
C MET A 747 -9.69 -13.13 27.77
N ALA A 748 -8.54 -13.73 28.10
CA ALA A 748 -8.08 -14.99 27.49
C ALA A 748 -7.35 -15.88 28.51
N ASP A 749 -7.17 -17.16 28.17
CA ASP A 749 -6.34 -18.13 28.90
C ASP A 749 -4.93 -18.25 28.28
N SER A 750 -4.72 -17.55 27.16
CA SER A 750 -3.44 -17.49 26.44
C SER A 750 -3.08 -16.03 26.10
N PRO A 751 -1.81 -15.62 26.15
CA PRO A 751 -1.41 -14.28 25.73
C PRO A 751 -1.63 -14.02 24.24
N ALA A 752 -1.69 -15.06 23.41
CA ALA A 752 -2.04 -14.95 21.99
C ALA A 752 -3.56 -14.91 21.72
N GLY A 753 -4.38 -15.00 22.75
CA GLY A 753 -5.82 -15.09 22.61
C GLY A 753 -6.31 -16.53 22.34
N PRO A 754 -7.51 -16.73 21.74
CA PRO A 754 -8.45 -15.65 21.42
C PRO A 754 -9.00 -14.96 22.67
N PHE A 755 -9.14 -13.64 22.60
CA PHE A 755 -9.73 -12.84 23.67
C PHE A 755 -11.26 -12.78 23.52
N VAL A 756 -11.95 -12.81 24.64
CA VAL A 756 -13.42 -12.69 24.73
C VAL A 756 -13.75 -11.40 25.44
N ASP A 757 -14.46 -10.52 24.76
CA ASP A 757 -14.89 -9.22 25.30
C ASP A 757 -15.88 -9.39 26.45
N LEU A 758 -15.89 -8.44 27.39
CA LEU A 758 -16.79 -8.40 28.53
C LEU A 758 -18.27 -8.21 28.12
N GLY A 759 -18.54 -7.73 26.91
CA GLY A 759 -19.87 -7.45 26.38
C GLY A 759 -20.35 -6.00 26.57
N HIS A 760 -19.58 -5.20 27.27
CA HIS A 760 -19.86 -3.77 27.51
C HIS A 760 -18.58 -3.03 27.90
N PRO A 761 -18.51 -1.71 27.67
CA PRO A 761 -17.36 -0.90 28.11
C PRO A 761 -17.29 -0.78 29.63
N ILE A 762 -16.06 -0.60 30.14
CA ILE A 762 -15.82 -0.38 31.59
C ILE A 762 -15.59 1.10 31.93
N ILE A 763 -15.29 1.96 30.93
CA ILE A 763 -15.24 3.41 31.07
C ILE A 763 -15.96 4.02 29.87
N GLU A 764 -17.00 4.83 30.18
CA GLU A 764 -17.87 5.43 29.18
C GLU A 764 -17.74 6.95 29.11
N ASN A 765 -17.45 7.60 30.23
CA ASN A 765 -17.54 9.04 30.36
C ASN A 765 -16.24 9.67 30.86
N SER A 766 -15.95 10.88 30.39
CA SER A 766 -14.83 11.67 30.85
C SER A 766 -15.09 12.23 32.25
N PRO A 767 -14.15 12.07 33.19
CA PRO A 767 -14.27 12.65 34.53
C PRO A 767 -14.17 14.17 34.56
N VAL A 768 -13.75 14.79 33.44
CA VAL A 768 -13.65 16.25 33.29
C VAL A 768 -14.69 16.84 32.32
N GLY A 769 -15.61 16.01 31.80
CA GLY A 769 -16.68 16.42 30.89
C GLY A 769 -16.21 16.80 29.46
N ARG A 770 -14.94 16.56 29.11
CA ARG A 770 -14.34 16.82 27.79
C ARG A 770 -13.22 15.82 27.52
N GLY A 771 -12.68 15.81 26.30
CA GLY A 771 -11.66 14.87 25.85
C GLY A 771 -12.24 13.51 25.53
N GLN A 772 -11.37 12.56 25.18
CA GLN A 772 -11.75 11.19 24.80
C GLN A 772 -11.27 10.19 25.85
N GLN A 773 -12.01 9.09 25.99
CA GLN A 773 -11.63 7.95 26.80
C GLN A 773 -10.81 7.01 25.92
N ILE A 774 -9.52 7.30 25.83
CA ILE A 774 -8.54 6.54 25.03
C ILE A 774 -7.26 6.31 25.82
N ASP A 775 -6.39 5.51 25.23
CA ASP A 775 -5.01 5.29 25.68
C ASP A 775 -4.96 4.76 27.11
N VAL A 776 -5.61 3.63 27.25
CA VAL A 776 -5.68 2.94 28.53
C VAL A 776 -4.32 2.31 28.86
N ASP A 777 -3.89 2.45 30.12
CA ASP A 777 -2.84 1.67 30.74
C ASP A 777 -3.33 1.00 32.01
N VAL A 778 -2.85 -0.20 32.30
CA VAL A 778 -3.21 -0.94 33.51
C VAL A 778 -1.94 -1.42 34.21
N PHE A 779 -1.84 -1.07 35.48
CA PHE A 779 -0.69 -1.32 36.30
C PHE A 779 -1.07 -2.06 37.57
N ILE A 780 -0.41 -3.20 37.86
CA ILE A 780 -0.56 -3.90 39.12
C ILE A 780 0.58 -3.46 40.05
N ASP A 781 0.23 -2.71 41.07
CA ASP A 781 1.21 -2.18 42.02
C ASP A 781 1.98 -3.31 42.73
N PRO A 782 3.32 -3.40 42.57
CA PRO A 782 4.09 -4.44 43.19
C PRO A 782 4.14 -4.31 44.72
N VAL A 783 3.77 -3.15 45.29
CA VAL A 783 3.77 -2.90 46.77
C VAL A 783 2.43 -3.34 47.37
N SER A 784 1.32 -2.74 46.94
CA SER A 784 0.00 -3.00 47.47
C SER A 784 -0.71 -4.20 46.87
N LYS A 785 -0.21 -4.72 45.73
CA LYS A 785 -0.83 -5.77 44.90
C LYS A 785 -2.18 -5.39 44.33
N LYS A 786 -2.56 -4.12 44.36
CA LYS A 786 -3.80 -3.62 43.81
C LYS A 786 -3.62 -3.25 42.33
N PRO A 787 -4.62 -3.50 41.49
CA PRO A 787 -4.61 -3.05 40.12
C PRO A 787 -5.10 -1.59 39.98
N TYR A 788 -4.48 -0.82 39.12
CA TYR A 788 -4.82 0.55 38.78
C TYR A 788 -5.00 0.66 37.26
N ILE A 789 -5.89 1.56 36.84
CA ILE A 789 -6.15 1.89 35.43
C ILE A 789 -5.94 3.38 35.20
N TYR A 790 -5.35 3.74 34.08
CA TYR A 790 -5.12 5.12 33.65
C TYR A 790 -5.64 5.31 32.22
N TRP A 791 -6.11 6.52 31.89
CA TRP A 791 -6.63 6.84 30.54
C TRP A 791 -6.77 8.34 30.32
N GLY A 792 -7.03 8.74 29.08
CA GLY A 792 -7.49 10.08 28.73
C GLY A 792 -6.72 10.76 27.61
N ASN A 793 -7.41 11.67 26.92
CA ASN A 793 -6.83 12.57 25.93
C ASN A 793 -7.09 14.01 26.37
N SER A 794 -6.04 14.84 26.42
CA SER A 794 -6.03 16.19 26.95
C SER A 794 -6.31 16.27 28.48
N TYR A 795 -6.44 15.13 29.13
CA TYR A 795 -6.44 14.96 30.58
C TYR A 795 -5.90 13.55 30.89
N MET A 796 -5.27 13.40 32.03
CA MET A 796 -4.90 12.09 32.58
C MET A 796 -5.83 11.77 33.73
N ALA A 797 -6.55 10.67 33.66
CA ALA A 797 -7.30 10.13 34.79
C ALA A 797 -6.65 8.83 35.30
N GLY A 798 -6.86 8.50 36.55
CA GLY A 798 -6.46 7.23 37.14
C GLY A 798 -7.42 6.78 38.23
N ALA A 799 -7.56 5.46 38.40
CA ALA A 799 -8.43 4.84 39.38
C ALA A 799 -7.91 3.48 39.83
N GLU A 800 -8.38 2.97 40.95
CA GLU A 800 -8.22 1.58 41.37
C GLU A 800 -9.23 0.67 40.63
N LEU A 801 -8.78 -0.46 40.10
CA LEU A 801 -9.65 -1.53 39.61
C LEU A 801 -10.06 -2.45 40.75
N GLU A 802 -11.22 -3.09 40.59
CA GLU A 802 -11.57 -4.26 41.43
C GLU A 802 -10.58 -5.42 41.17
N PRO A 803 -10.37 -6.30 42.15
CA PRO A 803 -9.46 -7.45 41.97
C PRO A 803 -9.78 -8.39 40.81
N ASN A 804 -11.03 -8.35 40.29
CA ASN A 804 -11.44 -9.11 39.10
C ASN A 804 -10.93 -8.52 37.80
N MET A 805 -10.29 -7.34 37.82
CA MET A 805 -9.70 -6.67 36.68
C MET A 805 -10.72 -6.13 35.63
N THR A 806 -12.01 -6.23 35.88
CA THR A 806 -13.06 -5.88 34.87
C THR A 806 -13.96 -4.73 35.33
N LYS A 807 -13.70 -4.12 36.47
CA LYS A 807 -14.52 -3.04 36.99
C LYS A 807 -13.68 -1.95 37.64
N VAL A 808 -13.95 -0.70 37.31
CA VAL A 808 -13.34 0.48 37.92
C VAL A 808 -14.03 0.81 39.24
N LYS A 809 -13.27 1.13 40.28
CA LYS A 809 -13.79 1.70 41.52
C LYS A 809 -13.99 3.20 41.32
N GLU A 810 -15.22 3.58 40.94
CA GLU A 810 -15.56 4.95 40.55
C GLU A 810 -15.19 6.01 41.59
N GLU A 811 -15.35 5.68 42.88
CA GLU A 811 -15.01 6.54 44.00
C GLU A 811 -13.51 6.87 44.14
N THR A 812 -12.67 6.11 43.44
CA THR A 812 -11.21 6.33 43.44
C THR A 812 -10.73 7.14 42.25
N ILE A 813 -11.60 7.49 41.29
CA ILE A 813 -11.22 8.25 40.09
C ILE A 813 -10.60 9.59 40.49
N LYS A 814 -9.41 9.85 39.99
CA LYS A 814 -8.69 11.10 40.15
C LYS A 814 -8.19 11.64 38.82
N VAL A 815 -8.22 12.97 38.69
CA VAL A 815 -7.55 13.66 37.59
C VAL A 815 -6.11 13.92 37.99
N LEU A 816 -5.18 13.32 37.26
CA LEU A 816 -3.74 13.31 37.55
C LEU A 816 -2.94 14.19 36.59
N THR A 817 -3.61 14.84 35.62
CA THR A 817 -2.95 15.66 34.59
C THR A 817 -1.87 16.56 35.18
N PRO A 818 -0.60 16.45 34.77
CA PRO A 818 0.46 17.36 35.20
C PRO A 818 0.12 18.79 34.84
N LYS A 819 0.35 19.73 35.76
CA LYS A 819 0.05 21.14 35.58
C LYS A 819 1.20 21.89 34.93
N GLY A 820 0.89 22.83 34.03
CA GLY A 820 1.88 23.66 33.34
C GLY A 820 2.49 22.98 32.11
N GLY A 821 3.60 23.55 31.65
CA GLY A 821 4.28 23.11 30.45
C GLY A 821 3.68 23.59 29.14
N SER A 822 4.42 23.38 28.07
CA SER A 822 3.98 23.61 26.70
C SER A 822 3.89 22.28 25.95
N LEU A 823 3.13 22.22 24.84
CA LEU A 823 3.13 21.03 23.95
C LEU A 823 4.53 20.70 23.43
N LYS A 824 5.43 21.68 23.41
CA LYS A 824 6.81 21.48 23.00
C LYS A 824 7.64 20.75 24.06
N ASP A 825 7.35 20.95 25.33
CA ASP A 825 8.17 20.47 26.46
C ASP A 825 7.56 19.21 27.10
N TYR A 826 6.45 19.35 27.83
CA TYR A 826 5.88 18.26 28.63
C TYR A 826 4.36 18.33 28.85
N ALA A 827 3.64 19.20 28.20
CA ALA A 827 2.20 19.25 28.37
C ALA A 827 1.56 17.90 27.99
N TYR A 828 0.77 17.37 28.90
CA TYR A 828 0.12 16.09 28.68
C TYR A 828 -0.85 16.14 27.49
N ARG A 829 -0.67 15.24 26.53
CA ARG A 829 -1.60 15.04 25.43
C ARG A 829 -2.39 13.74 25.62
N GLU A 830 -1.70 12.61 25.73
CA GLU A 830 -2.28 11.26 25.74
C GLU A 830 -1.24 10.20 26.09
N GLY A 831 -1.55 8.91 25.95
CA GLY A 831 -0.59 7.79 26.02
C GLY A 831 0.05 7.64 27.38
N THR A 832 -0.74 7.61 28.47
CA THR A 832 -0.23 7.35 29.81
C THR A 832 0.33 5.96 29.94
N TYR A 833 1.52 5.83 30.53
CA TYR A 833 2.11 4.55 30.93
C TYR A 833 2.73 4.66 32.34
N VAL A 834 2.50 3.65 33.21
CA VAL A 834 2.94 3.68 34.61
C VAL A 834 3.74 2.44 34.97
N PHE A 835 4.90 2.64 35.59
CA PHE A 835 5.69 1.56 36.16
C PHE A 835 6.30 1.96 37.52
N TYR A 836 6.75 0.96 38.29
CA TYR A 836 7.37 1.16 39.58
C TYR A 836 8.84 0.75 39.59
N ARG A 837 9.71 1.60 40.12
CA ARG A 837 11.12 1.28 40.32
C ARG A 837 11.65 1.98 41.59
N ASN A 838 12.32 1.23 42.47
CA ASN A 838 13.06 1.75 43.62
C ASN A 838 12.25 2.75 44.49
N GLY A 839 11.01 2.47 44.82
CA GLY A 839 10.17 3.27 45.70
C GLY A 839 9.48 4.47 45.03
N LEU A 840 9.55 4.58 43.70
CA LEU A 840 8.91 5.62 42.92
C LEU A 840 8.00 5.01 41.86
N TYR A 841 6.87 5.66 41.63
CA TYR A 841 5.99 5.42 40.50
C TYR A 841 6.36 6.40 39.39
N TYR A 842 6.73 5.89 38.22
CA TYR A 842 7.05 6.66 37.02
C TYR A 842 5.83 6.77 36.16
N PHE A 843 5.42 7.97 35.84
CA PHE A 843 4.35 8.28 34.91
C PHE A 843 4.97 8.84 33.65
N MET A 844 4.74 8.17 32.54
CA MET A 844 5.16 8.60 31.20
C MET A 844 3.92 8.98 30.40
N TRP A 845 4.06 9.91 29.49
CA TRP A 845 2.99 10.35 28.61
C TRP A 845 3.52 10.93 27.31
N SER A 846 2.64 10.98 26.31
CA SER A 846 2.93 11.61 25.03
C SER A 846 2.59 13.09 25.05
N VAL A 847 3.44 13.86 24.38
CA VAL A 847 3.36 15.31 24.21
C VAL A 847 3.18 15.60 22.72
N ASP A 848 2.37 16.63 22.38
CA ASP A 848 1.99 17.03 21.04
C ASP A 848 0.96 16.03 20.40
N ASP A 849 0.75 16.11 19.10
CA ASP A 849 -0.22 15.30 18.35
C ASP A 849 0.48 14.11 17.69
N THR A 850 -0.16 12.94 17.65
CA THR A 850 0.42 11.72 17.09
C THR A 850 0.78 11.81 15.61
N GLY A 851 0.23 12.79 14.88
CA GLY A 851 0.63 13.11 13.49
C GLY A 851 1.78 14.13 13.39
N SER A 852 2.30 14.62 14.52
CA SER A 852 3.39 15.59 14.55
C SER A 852 4.76 14.91 14.54
N ALA A 853 5.68 15.40 13.72
CA ALA A 853 7.09 14.99 13.78
C ALA A 853 7.70 15.18 15.18
N ASN A 854 7.18 16.13 15.95
CA ASN A 854 7.61 16.44 17.32
C ASN A 854 6.88 15.62 18.39
N TYR A 855 6.02 14.68 18.06
CA TYR A 855 5.38 13.77 19.02
C TYR A 855 6.45 13.02 19.81
N HIS A 856 6.45 13.17 21.14
CA HIS A 856 7.55 12.68 22.00
C HIS A 856 7.06 12.26 23.38
N VAL A 857 7.93 11.62 24.15
CA VAL A 857 7.64 11.10 25.50
C VAL A 857 8.23 12.02 26.57
N ALA A 858 7.38 12.41 27.53
CA ALA A 858 7.78 13.06 28.76
C ALA A 858 7.40 12.22 29.99
N TYR A 859 7.98 12.55 31.16
CA TYR A 859 7.71 11.83 32.41
C TYR A 859 7.74 12.70 33.66
N GLY A 860 7.15 12.17 34.71
CA GLY A 860 7.25 12.61 36.07
C GLY A 860 7.20 11.43 37.05
N THR A 861 7.38 11.68 38.34
CA THR A 861 7.35 10.65 39.38
C THR A 861 6.34 10.96 40.47
N ALA A 862 5.89 9.92 41.19
CA ALA A 862 5.03 10.07 42.35
C ALA A 862 5.43 9.06 43.44
N LYS A 863 4.94 9.31 44.64
CA LYS A 863 5.05 8.39 45.80
C LYS A 863 3.85 7.44 45.91
N SER A 864 2.84 7.63 45.09
CA SER A 864 1.59 6.83 45.07
C SER A 864 1.18 6.56 43.64
N PRO A 865 0.53 5.42 43.36
CA PRO A 865 -0.01 5.11 42.03
C PRO A 865 -1.10 6.08 41.55
N LEU A 866 -1.72 6.83 42.44
CA LEU A 866 -2.72 7.88 42.12
C LEU A 866 -2.19 9.29 42.44
N GLY A 867 -0.88 9.52 42.22
CA GLY A 867 -0.24 10.81 42.32
C GLY A 867 -0.11 11.39 43.76
N PRO A 868 0.13 12.68 43.90
CA PRO A 868 0.36 13.66 42.80
C PRO A 868 1.67 13.41 42.05
N ILE A 869 1.67 13.79 40.76
CA ILE A 869 2.82 13.62 39.86
C ILE A 869 3.71 14.89 39.96
N GLU A 870 4.98 14.68 40.23
CA GLU A 870 6.04 15.69 40.13
C GLU A 870 6.75 15.52 38.78
N VAL A 871 6.63 16.53 37.91
CA VAL A 871 7.28 16.53 36.61
C VAL A 871 8.80 16.58 36.80
N ALA A 872 9.54 15.75 36.07
CA ALA A 872 11.00 15.74 36.16
C ALA A 872 11.61 17.08 35.71
N LYS A 873 12.77 17.41 36.25
CA LYS A 873 13.48 18.64 35.87
C LYS A 873 13.88 18.66 34.40
N ASP A 874 14.33 17.49 33.86
CA ASP A 874 14.47 17.23 32.43
C ASP A 874 13.46 16.15 32.07
N PRO A 875 12.25 16.55 31.62
CA PRO A 875 11.15 15.62 31.51
C PRO A 875 11.16 14.77 30.21
N ILE A 876 11.94 15.15 29.19
CA ILE A 876 11.92 14.48 27.90
C ILE A 876 12.70 13.16 27.98
N VAL A 877 11.97 12.04 27.79
CA VAL A 877 12.55 10.70 27.75
C VAL A 877 13.04 10.33 26.36
N LEU A 878 12.22 10.58 25.35
CA LEU A 878 12.46 10.19 23.98
C LEU A 878 11.87 11.26 23.05
N ILE A 879 12.60 11.67 22.04
CA ILE A 879 12.19 12.67 21.04
C ILE A 879 12.80 12.33 19.69
N GLN A 880 12.24 12.91 18.61
CA GLN A 880 12.72 12.74 17.23
C GLN A 880 14.25 12.92 17.09
N ASP A 881 14.83 12.23 16.11
CA ASP A 881 16.19 12.42 15.62
C ASP A 881 16.19 12.67 14.10
N PRO A 882 15.98 13.93 13.66
CA PRO A 882 15.92 14.25 12.22
C PRO A 882 17.21 13.96 11.44
N GLN A 883 18.37 13.87 12.12
CA GLN A 883 19.64 13.53 11.47
C GLN A 883 19.68 12.09 10.97
N HIS A 884 18.85 11.22 11.58
CA HIS A 884 18.71 9.82 11.20
C HIS A 884 17.32 9.48 10.66
N ASP A 885 16.55 10.47 10.22
CA ASP A 885 15.18 10.31 9.67
C ASP A 885 14.20 9.63 10.66
N ILE A 886 14.31 9.93 11.94
CA ILE A 886 13.44 9.41 13.00
C ILE A 886 12.52 10.51 13.53
N TYR A 887 11.20 10.34 13.42
CA TYR A 887 10.19 11.34 13.70
C TYR A 887 9.04 10.77 14.52
N GLY A 888 8.36 11.59 15.32
CA GLY A 888 7.11 11.24 16.00
C GLY A 888 7.26 10.06 16.96
N THR A 889 8.32 10.05 17.77
CA THR A 889 8.72 8.96 18.67
C THR A 889 7.99 9.06 20.01
N ALA A 890 6.81 8.46 20.12
CA ALA A 890 6.04 8.50 21.37
C ALA A 890 5.11 7.30 21.55
N HIS A 891 4.14 7.43 22.45
CA HIS A 891 3.17 6.44 22.87
C HIS A 891 3.87 5.10 23.20
N ASN A 892 4.41 5.04 24.38
CA ASN A 892 5.30 3.96 24.80
C ASN A 892 4.69 3.02 25.81
N SER A 893 5.20 1.80 25.84
CA SER A 893 5.23 0.92 26.99
C SER A 893 6.68 0.64 27.44
N VAL A 894 6.88 0.07 28.60
CA VAL A 894 8.20 -0.21 29.19
C VAL A 894 8.25 -1.64 29.72
N ILE A 895 9.36 -2.34 29.49
CA ILE A 895 9.58 -3.67 30.01
C ILE A 895 10.92 -3.79 30.71
N GLN A 896 10.91 -4.40 31.90
CA GLN A 896 12.11 -4.85 32.56
C GLN A 896 12.41 -6.29 32.19
N LYS A 897 13.61 -6.58 31.73
CA LYS A 897 14.06 -7.95 31.48
C LYS A 897 14.02 -8.76 32.76
N PRO A 898 13.32 -9.89 32.83
CA PRO A 898 13.12 -10.65 34.02
C PRO A 898 14.43 -11.02 34.74
N GLY A 899 14.51 -10.75 36.05
CA GLY A 899 15.66 -11.07 36.87
C GLY A 899 16.88 -10.12 36.75
N THR A 900 16.73 -9.02 36.00
CA THR A 900 17.81 -8.02 35.81
C THR A 900 17.30 -6.60 36.10
N ASP A 901 18.17 -5.60 36.09
CA ASP A 901 17.82 -4.17 36.05
C ASP A 901 18.02 -3.58 34.65
N GLU A 902 17.82 -4.40 33.62
CA GLU A 902 17.82 -3.97 32.22
C GLU A 902 16.41 -3.60 31.80
N TRP A 903 16.25 -2.38 31.27
CA TRP A 903 14.96 -1.81 30.89
C TRP A 903 14.93 -1.45 29.40
N TYR A 904 13.79 -1.62 28.77
CA TYR A 904 13.55 -1.28 27.38
C TYR A 904 12.27 -0.47 27.26
N ILE A 905 12.30 0.55 26.39
CA ILE A 905 11.14 1.32 25.97
C ILE A 905 10.70 0.79 24.61
N VAL A 906 9.41 0.48 24.49
CA VAL A 906 8.75 0.08 23.25
C VAL A 906 7.82 1.21 22.86
N TYR A 907 7.97 1.73 21.66
CA TYR A 907 7.30 2.96 21.26
C TYR A 907 6.99 2.90 19.74
N HIS A 908 6.20 3.82 19.23
CA HIS A 908 6.11 3.97 17.78
C HIS A 908 6.85 5.21 17.28
N ARG A 909 7.22 5.20 16.01
CA ARG A 909 7.67 6.36 15.25
C ARG A 909 6.87 6.49 13.96
N ILE A 910 6.83 7.69 13.37
CA ILE A 910 6.25 7.91 12.06
C ILE A 910 7.19 7.33 11.00
N ASN A 911 6.65 6.56 10.04
CA ASN A 911 7.42 6.14 8.87
C ASN A 911 7.82 7.37 8.05
N LYS A 912 9.10 7.52 7.74
CA LYS A 912 9.66 8.71 7.09
C LYS A 912 9.04 9.02 5.72
N ASP A 913 8.67 7.99 4.96
CA ASP A 913 8.12 8.16 3.62
C ASP A 913 6.68 8.71 3.66
N TRP A 914 6.03 8.60 4.82
CA TRP A 914 4.68 9.10 5.09
C TRP A 914 4.64 10.37 5.94
N LEU A 915 5.79 10.93 6.30
CA LEU A 915 5.89 12.10 7.21
C LEU A 915 5.05 13.31 6.73
N HIS A 916 4.91 13.48 5.43
CA HIS A 916 4.20 14.60 4.82
C HIS A 916 2.80 14.22 4.28
N PHE A 917 2.38 12.97 4.48
CA PHE A 917 1.09 12.49 4.03
C PHE A 917 0.48 11.50 5.05
N GLN A 918 -0.54 11.93 5.77
CA GLN A 918 -1.22 11.15 6.82
C GLN A 918 -0.25 10.47 7.82
N PRO A 919 0.70 11.20 8.42
CA PRO A 919 1.73 10.60 9.28
C PRO A 919 1.15 9.88 10.49
N GLY A 920 0.03 10.36 11.06
CA GLY A 920 -0.59 9.80 12.25
C GLY A 920 -1.22 8.41 12.07
N VAL A 921 -1.30 7.87 10.84
CA VAL A 921 -1.80 6.51 10.55
C VAL A 921 -0.77 5.64 9.81
N HIS A 922 0.49 6.03 9.79
CA HIS A 922 1.59 5.29 9.19
C HIS A 922 2.77 5.22 10.16
N ARG A 923 2.55 4.58 11.30
CA ARG A 923 3.49 4.48 12.41
C ARG A 923 4.10 3.09 12.48
N GLU A 924 5.31 2.97 13.04
CA GLU A 924 6.12 1.76 13.11
C GLU A 924 6.58 1.50 14.54
N VAL A 925 6.50 0.24 15.02
CA VAL A 925 6.92 -0.13 16.38
C VAL A 925 8.43 -0.30 16.46
N CYS A 926 9.03 0.34 17.47
CA CYS A 926 10.45 0.32 17.77
C CYS A 926 10.72 -0.10 19.21
N ILE A 927 11.92 -0.63 19.48
CA ILE A 927 12.41 -0.98 20.81
C ILE A 927 13.81 -0.40 20.98
N ASP A 928 14.03 0.32 22.09
CA ASP A 928 15.34 0.81 22.47
C ASP A 928 15.60 0.60 23.96
N ARG A 929 16.87 0.60 24.35
CA ARG A 929 17.27 0.49 25.75
C ARG A 929 16.93 1.77 26.49
N MET A 930 16.39 1.63 27.71
CA MET A 930 16.12 2.72 28.63
C MET A 930 17.00 2.58 29.87
N GLU A 931 17.70 3.63 30.22
CA GLU A 931 18.64 3.66 31.37
C GLU A 931 18.25 4.72 32.42
N PHE A 932 18.72 4.53 33.63
CA PHE A 932 18.52 5.46 34.75
C PHE A 932 19.82 6.03 35.25
N ASN A 933 19.76 7.25 35.71
CA ASN A 933 20.83 7.87 36.48
C ASN A 933 20.86 7.31 37.92
N PRO A 934 21.96 7.48 38.65
CA PRO A 934 22.07 7.02 40.06
C PRO A 934 21.00 7.63 40.99
N ASP A 935 20.46 8.81 40.65
CA ASP A 935 19.41 9.50 41.42
C ASP A 935 17.99 8.99 41.07
N GLY A 936 17.89 8.04 40.15
CA GLY A 936 16.64 7.48 39.68
C GLY A 936 15.99 8.24 38.53
N THR A 937 16.56 9.34 38.06
CA THR A 937 16.04 10.01 36.86
C THR A 937 16.28 9.18 35.59
N ILE A 938 15.37 9.26 34.61
CA ILE A 938 15.52 8.55 33.33
C ILE A 938 16.56 9.28 32.48
N LYS A 939 17.54 8.56 31.95
CA LYS A 939 18.42 9.09 30.90
C LYS A 939 17.65 9.25 29.62
N ARG A 940 17.87 10.34 28.89
CA ARG A 940 17.24 10.52 27.57
C ARG A 940 17.62 9.35 26.65
N VAL A 941 16.62 8.69 26.11
CA VAL A 941 16.79 7.61 25.15
C VAL A 941 17.15 8.21 23.78
N VAL A 942 18.17 7.64 23.15
CA VAL A 942 18.53 7.95 21.76
C VAL A 942 17.86 6.91 20.87
N PRO A 943 16.87 7.30 20.04
CA PRO A 943 16.19 6.35 19.17
C PRO A 943 17.16 5.79 18.14
N THR A 944 17.08 4.48 17.86
CA THR A 944 18.00 3.80 16.96
C THR A 944 17.30 3.25 15.71
N ALA A 945 18.08 3.04 14.65
CA ALA A 945 17.65 2.32 13.46
C ALA A 945 17.89 0.79 13.58
N SER A 946 18.44 0.32 14.68
CA SER A 946 18.78 -1.09 14.92
C SER A 946 18.53 -1.52 16.37
N THR A 947 17.49 -2.31 16.58
CA THR A 947 17.19 -2.93 17.88
C THR A 947 18.26 -3.93 18.30
N LEU A 948 18.84 -4.67 17.36
CA LEU A 948 19.90 -5.64 17.67
C LEU A 948 21.09 -4.96 18.33
N HIS A 949 21.48 -3.80 17.85
CA HIS A 949 22.56 -3.03 18.45
C HIS A 949 22.21 -2.58 19.88
N ALA A 950 21.00 -2.10 20.11
CA ALA A 950 20.51 -1.70 21.43
C ALA A 950 20.45 -2.88 22.44
N ILE A 951 20.16 -4.10 21.97
CA ILE A 951 20.02 -5.32 22.78
C ILE A 951 21.38 -6.02 22.99
N GLU A 952 22.31 -5.95 22.03
CA GLU A 952 23.58 -6.71 22.01
C GLU A 952 24.78 -6.01 22.64
N THR A 953 24.77 -4.70 22.80
CA THR A 953 25.92 -3.92 23.30
C THR A 953 26.31 -4.20 24.77
N HIS A 954 25.76 -5.26 25.36
CA HIS A 954 26.01 -5.63 26.78
C HIS A 954 26.18 -7.14 27.00
N ARG A 955 27.04 -7.77 26.20
CA ARG A 955 27.61 -9.07 26.53
C ARG A 955 28.94 -8.91 27.29
#